data_f0ad2f84365c9863adf7c21bd4f980ef
#
_entry.id   f0ad2f84365c9863adf7c21bd4f980ef
#
_cell.length_a   1.000
_cell.length_b   1.000
_cell.length_c   1.000
_cell.angle_alpha   90.00
_cell.angle_beta   90.00
_cell.angle_gamma   90.00
#
_symmetry.space_group_name_H-M   'P 1'
#
loop_
_entity.id
_entity.type
_entity.pdbx_description
1 polymer ?
#
loop_
_entity_poly.entity_id
_entity_poly.type
_entity_poly.pdbx_seq_one_letter_code
_entity_poly.pdbx_strand_id
1 'polypeptide(L)'
;MRELVLRPGLSTEGKIAPMKTAQLLNYHRDSWIAGDGSMEIPSAIDGAPVARTGSGGLDFGAMLRHARDIGGPALRKFTFHERARMIKALGLAIMARKEELYELNYLTGATRKDGWIDIEGGAGTLFSFSSKGRRELPDAHVLLDGSIEGLSKNGTFVGQHIYTPLQGAAVHINAFNFPVWGMLEKLAPTILAGVPAIVKPASATAYLTEAAFRIMIEANVLPPGAIQLIVGGVGDLFDHLMGQDVVSFTGSAHTALKLRTHPAVIRESVRFVAEQDSLNASLLGPDGAPGTPEFELFIKEVATEMTVKAGQKCTAIRRAMAPAHYLDAVQHALADRLAKTKVGDPRAPDTRMGALVSISQRDDVRARIAELEAAGARIVAGDPNAEPPVAGGAFLPPVLLRTDDPWRTAAVHDCEPFGPVSTIMPYSDMADAVALANRGKGSLALSLFTHSPDAAREFVQGAAAYHGRMLVIDRTNAAESTGHGSPLPVLVHGGPGRAGGSEEMGGVRGVKHYMQRTALQSSPLMIAAITEQYVPGAPKHIIDMHPFRLKMSELHIGDTWKTPSRTITIEDIEHFADFTGDKFYAHMDEEAAKASPIFEGRVAHGYLILSFAAGLFVDPDPGPGLANTGLENLRFLTPLYPGDSIRVELTVRAKSIKSEDTGQVRWAVEVFNQKDELVATYDLLTENVP
;
A
#
# COMPACT_ATOMS: atom_id res chain seq x y z
N MET A 1 18.26 29.66 -15.58
CA MET A 1 17.60 30.87 -15.14
C MET A 1 16.78 31.41 -16.31
N ARG A 2 15.49 31.19 -16.30
CA ARG A 2 14.51 31.91 -17.15
C ARG A 2 13.40 32.33 -16.21
N GLU A 3 13.12 33.62 -16.20
CA GLU A 3 12.19 34.28 -15.31
C GLU A 3 10.78 33.71 -15.42
N LEU A 4 10.21 33.36 -14.26
CA LEU A 4 8.78 33.10 -14.12
C LEU A 4 8.04 34.45 -14.18
N VAL A 5 7.23 34.62 -15.20
CA VAL A 5 6.25 35.70 -15.28
C VAL A 5 5.12 35.39 -14.30
N LEU A 6 5.17 36.00 -13.12
CA LEU A 6 4.08 36.09 -12.18
C LEU A 6 2.94 36.91 -12.78
N ARG A 7 1.75 36.35 -12.92
CA ARG A 7 0.54 37.09 -13.26
C ARG A 7 0.11 37.92 -12.03
N PRO A 8 -0.07 39.23 -12.16
CA PRO A 8 -0.53 40.08 -11.07
C PRO A 8 -2.06 40.02 -10.95
N GLY A 9 -2.57 39.86 -9.73
CA GLY A 9 -3.99 39.90 -9.47
C GLY A 9 -4.37 39.71 -7.99
N LEU A 10 -3.65 40.36 -7.07
CA LEU A 10 -4.14 40.56 -5.71
C LEU A 10 -4.34 42.06 -5.50
N SER A 11 -5.59 42.53 -5.59
CA SER A 11 -5.96 43.87 -5.13
C SER A 11 -6.21 43.82 -3.61
N THR A 12 -5.71 44.85 -2.91
CA THR A 12 -5.77 45.00 -1.45
C THR A 12 -7.12 45.51 -0.92
N GLU A 13 -8.20 45.28 -1.61
CA GLU A 13 -9.54 45.59 -1.12
C GLU A 13 -10.40 44.29 -1.14
N GLY A 14 -10.86 43.85 0.02
CA GLY A 14 -11.52 42.58 0.35
C GLY A 14 -12.84 42.26 -0.38
N LYS A 15 -12.85 42.30 -1.70
CA LYS A 15 -13.85 41.71 -2.57
C LYS A 15 -13.13 40.81 -3.56
N ILE A 16 -13.20 39.50 -3.32
CA ILE A 16 -12.82 38.47 -4.30
C ILE A 16 -13.64 38.74 -5.56
N ALA A 17 -13.00 39.21 -6.63
CA ALA A 17 -13.65 39.27 -7.93
C ALA A 17 -14.10 37.87 -8.31
N PRO A 18 -15.27 37.68 -8.96
CA PRO A 18 -15.74 36.35 -9.34
C PRO A 18 -14.67 35.69 -10.21
N MET A 19 -14.08 34.59 -9.71
CA MET A 19 -13.15 33.78 -10.50
C MET A 19 -13.89 33.33 -11.76
N LYS A 20 -13.36 33.68 -12.94
CA LYS A 20 -13.86 33.06 -14.18
C LYS A 20 -13.77 31.55 -13.99
N THR A 21 -14.91 30.85 -14.11
CA THR A 21 -15.00 29.39 -14.05
C THR A 21 -13.94 28.78 -14.95
N ALA A 22 -12.96 28.07 -14.35
CA ALA A 22 -11.83 27.51 -15.08
C ALA A 22 -12.27 26.31 -15.92
N GLN A 23 -11.88 26.27 -17.21
CA GLN A 23 -12.01 25.07 -18.02
C GLN A 23 -10.89 24.10 -17.64
N LEU A 24 -11.26 22.90 -17.17
CA LEU A 24 -10.30 21.82 -16.88
C LEU A 24 -9.82 21.20 -18.21
N LEU A 25 -8.55 20.79 -18.21
CA LEU A 25 -7.91 20.19 -19.35
C LEU A 25 -7.63 18.70 -19.11
N ASN A 26 -7.80 17.92 -20.16
CA ASN A 26 -7.34 16.52 -20.21
C ASN A 26 -5.85 16.51 -20.59
N TYR A 27 -5.09 15.54 -20.08
CA TYR A 27 -3.72 15.30 -20.54
C TYR A 27 -3.71 14.07 -21.44
N HIS A 28 -3.70 14.32 -22.73
CA HIS A 28 -3.89 13.36 -23.79
C HIS A 28 -2.63 13.29 -24.65
N ARG A 29 -1.95 12.14 -24.67
CA ARG A 29 -0.75 11.91 -25.48
C ARG A 29 0.30 13.03 -25.30
N ASP A 30 0.65 13.24 -24.04
CA ASP A 30 1.64 14.25 -23.59
C ASP A 30 1.29 15.70 -23.91
N SER A 31 0.01 15.99 -24.13
CA SER A 31 -0.48 17.36 -24.42
C SER A 31 -1.73 17.69 -23.63
N TRP A 32 -1.80 18.91 -23.13
CA TRP A 32 -2.99 19.46 -22.47
C TRP A 32 -4.02 19.90 -23.52
N ILE A 33 -5.22 19.32 -23.47
CA ILE A 33 -6.30 19.65 -24.39
C ILE A 33 -7.64 19.80 -23.68
N ALA A 34 -8.48 20.73 -24.14
CA ALA A 34 -9.87 20.80 -23.72
C ALA A 34 -10.68 19.68 -24.39
N GLY A 35 -11.62 19.08 -23.64
CA GLY A 35 -12.62 18.19 -24.24
C GLY A 35 -13.91 18.96 -24.55
N ASP A 36 -14.68 18.47 -25.53
CA ASP A 36 -16.01 18.98 -25.83
C ASP A 36 -17.02 18.56 -24.75
N GLY A 37 -18.13 19.32 -24.68
CA GLY A 37 -19.15 19.13 -23.66
C GLY A 37 -18.66 19.72 -22.32
N SER A 38 -19.45 20.58 -21.70
CA SER A 38 -19.07 21.17 -20.43
C SER A 38 -20.11 20.92 -19.36
N MET A 39 -19.69 20.17 -18.33
CA MET A 39 -20.42 20.06 -17.07
C MET A 39 -19.78 21.03 -16.08
N GLU A 40 -20.62 21.89 -15.48
CA GLU A 40 -20.20 22.78 -14.42
C GLU A 40 -20.01 22.03 -13.11
N ILE A 41 -18.95 22.32 -12.38
CA ILE A 41 -18.65 21.75 -11.07
C ILE A 41 -18.88 22.84 -10.03
N PRO A 42 -19.88 22.70 -9.14
CA PRO A 42 -20.14 23.64 -8.07
C PRO A 42 -19.21 23.43 -6.87
N SER A 43 -18.99 24.49 -6.11
CA SER A 43 -18.42 24.43 -4.78
C SER A 43 -19.34 23.72 -3.80
N ALA A 44 -18.80 22.85 -2.98
CA ALA A 44 -19.56 22.17 -1.91
C ALA A 44 -20.02 23.15 -0.81
N ILE A 45 -19.34 24.30 -0.66
CA ILE A 45 -19.58 25.26 0.42
C ILE A 45 -20.83 26.09 0.18
N ASP A 46 -21.05 26.55 -1.05
CA ASP A 46 -22.05 27.58 -1.39
C ASP A 46 -22.73 27.36 -2.76
N GLY A 47 -22.35 26.29 -3.47
CA GLY A 47 -22.89 26.00 -4.80
C GLY A 47 -22.36 26.90 -5.92
N ALA A 48 -21.44 27.84 -5.64
CA ALA A 48 -20.84 28.68 -6.66
C ALA A 48 -20.04 27.87 -7.69
N PRO A 49 -20.04 28.25 -8.99
CA PRO A 49 -19.30 27.51 -10.01
C PRO A 49 -17.79 27.64 -9.79
N VAL A 50 -17.11 26.48 -9.74
CA VAL A 50 -15.65 26.37 -9.55
C VAL A 50 -14.93 26.14 -10.89
N ALA A 51 -15.40 25.13 -11.63
CA ALA A 51 -14.74 24.71 -12.87
C ALA A 51 -15.77 24.14 -13.87
N ARG A 52 -15.32 23.96 -15.11
CA ARG A 52 -16.03 23.19 -16.14
C ARG A 52 -15.18 22.03 -16.60
N THR A 53 -15.80 20.88 -16.81
CA THR A 53 -15.11 19.66 -17.23
C THR A 53 -15.80 19.02 -18.42
N GLY A 54 -15.02 18.38 -19.27
CA GLY A 54 -15.51 17.63 -20.43
C GLY A 54 -14.42 16.78 -21.04
N SER A 55 -14.81 15.75 -21.76
CA SER A 55 -13.89 14.80 -22.45
C SER A 55 -14.41 14.40 -23.84
N GLY A 56 -15.46 15.06 -24.33
CA GLY A 56 -15.95 14.84 -25.69
C GLY A 56 -14.87 15.15 -26.73
N GLY A 57 -14.86 14.41 -27.84
CA GLY A 57 -13.87 14.55 -28.91
C GLY A 57 -12.50 13.93 -28.61
N LEU A 58 -12.25 13.36 -27.42
CA LEU A 58 -11.03 12.62 -27.14
C LEU A 58 -11.02 11.28 -27.89
N ASP A 59 -9.91 10.94 -28.53
CA ASP A 59 -9.65 9.58 -29.04
C ASP A 59 -9.09 8.71 -27.91
N PHE A 60 -10.00 8.03 -27.17
CA PHE A 60 -9.62 7.15 -26.05
C PHE A 60 -8.83 5.93 -26.53
N GLY A 61 -9.10 5.43 -27.72
CA GLY A 61 -8.32 4.37 -28.35
C GLY A 61 -6.87 4.79 -28.59
N ALA A 62 -6.64 6.04 -29.04
CA ALA A 62 -5.29 6.58 -29.19
C ALA A 62 -4.59 6.81 -27.85
N MET A 63 -5.31 7.18 -26.78
CA MET A 63 -4.73 7.27 -25.43
C MET A 63 -4.20 5.92 -24.97
N LEU A 64 -4.98 4.85 -25.12
CA LEU A 64 -4.56 3.50 -24.77
C LEU A 64 -3.39 3.02 -25.62
N ARG A 65 -3.41 3.25 -26.94
CA ARG A 65 -2.27 2.95 -27.82
C ARG A 65 -1.02 3.72 -27.39
N HIS A 66 -1.12 5.02 -27.11
CA HIS A 66 0.01 5.84 -26.65
C HIS A 66 0.61 5.32 -25.34
N ALA A 67 -0.25 4.94 -24.39
CA ALA A 67 0.21 4.32 -23.13
C ALA A 67 0.96 2.99 -23.40
N ARG A 68 0.39 2.10 -24.23
CA ARG A 68 0.99 0.78 -24.54
C ARG A 68 2.28 0.89 -25.36
N ASP A 69 2.28 1.72 -26.39
CA ASP A 69 3.35 1.75 -27.41
C ASP A 69 4.50 2.70 -27.06
N ILE A 70 4.23 3.73 -26.25
CA ILE A 70 5.21 4.75 -25.85
C ILE A 70 5.48 4.66 -24.33
N GLY A 71 4.45 4.83 -23.50
CA GLY A 71 4.62 4.93 -22.05
C GLY A 71 5.17 3.65 -21.41
N GLY A 72 4.61 2.50 -21.76
CA GLY A 72 5.04 1.21 -21.25
C GLY A 72 6.50 0.88 -21.61
N PRO A 73 6.89 0.87 -22.90
CA PRO A 73 8.28 0.67 -23.28
C PRO A 73 9.26 1.65 -22.65
N ALA A 74 8.85 2.93 -22.48
CA ALA A 74 9.69 3.95 -21.84
C ALA A 74 9.90 3.66 -20.35
N LEU A 75 8.83 3.30 -19.60
CA LEU A 75 8.93 2.94 -18.17
C LEU A 75 9.74 1.67 -17.94
N ARG A 76 9.60 0.65 -18.80
CA ARG A 76 10.30 -0.63 -18.68
C ARG A 76 11.80 -0.57 -18.95
N LYS A 77 12.34 0.55 -19.47
CA LYS A 77 13.79 0.78 -19.56
C LYS A 77 14.46 1.01 -18.21
N PHE A 78 13.69 1.38 -17.20
CA PHE A 78 14.18 1.68 -15.86
C PHE A 78 14.01 0.47 -14.95
N THR A 79 14.97 0.26 -14.04
CA THR A 79 14.89 -0.75 -12.98
C THR A 79 13.77 -0.38 -11.97
N PHE A 80 13.43 -1.31 -11.08
CA PHE A 80 12.50 -1.02 -9.97
C PHE A 80 13.01 0.13 -9.10
N HIS A 81 14.33 0.20 -8.84
CA HIS A 81 14.91 1.25 -8.01
C HIS A 81 14.87 2.63 -8.68
N GLU A 82 15.10 2.70 -9.98
CA GLU A 82 15.00 3.95 -10.74
C GLU A 82 13.55 4.46 -10.75
N ARG A 83 12.56 3.59 -11.02
CA ARG A 83 11.15 3.95 -10.92
C ARG A 83 10.75 4.37 -9.50
N ALA A 84 11.30 3.71 -8.47
CA ALA A 84 11.10 4.11 -7.07
C ALA A 84 11.62 5.53 -6.78
N ARG A 85 12.77 5.92 -7.38
CA ARG A 85 13.30 7.29 -7.28
C ARG A 85 12.39 8.31 -7.98
N MET A 86 11.83 7.96 -9.15
CA MET A 86 10.84 8.81 -9.83
C MET A 86 9.60 9.06 -8.96
N ILE A 87 9.05 8.02 -8.34
CA ILE A 87 7.90 8.13 -7.43
C ILE A 87 8.23 9.06 -6.26
N LYS A 88 9.43 8.98 -5.67
CA LYS A 88 9.87 9.90 -4.62
C LYS A 88 9.88 11.35 -5.10
N ALA A 89 10.41 11.59 -6.29
CA ALA A 89 10.49 12.93 -6.86
C ALA A 89 9.10 13.53 -7.09
N LEU A 90 8.12 12.74 -7.54
CA LEU A 90 6.73 13.18 -7.65
C LEU A 90 6.15 13.58 -6.29
N GLY A 91 6.38 12.78 -5.26
CA GLY A 91 5.94 13.10 -3.89
C GLY A 91 6.53 14.41 -3.39
N LEU A 92 7.82 14.65 -3.62
CA LEU A 92 8.49 15.90 -3.27
C LEU A 92 7.91 17.11 -4.03
N ALA A 93 7.60 16.97 -5.32
CA ALA A 93 6.98 18.03 -6.12
C ALA A 93 5.59 18.42 -5.59
N ILE A 94 4.75 17.43 -5.22
CA ILE A 94 3.45 17.67 -4.61
C ILE A 94 3.61 18.37 -3.25
N MET A 95 4.52 17.91 -2.40
CA MET A 95 4.76 18.52 -1.09
C MET A 95 5.26 19.96 -1.19
N ALA A 96 6.06 20.29 -2.20
CA ALA A 96 6.55 21.64 -2.43
C ALA A 96 5.43 22.65 -2.78
N ARG A 97 4.31 22.16 -3.33
CA ARG A 97 3.17 22.97 -3.79
C ARG A 97 1.86 22.64 -3.07
N LYS A 98 1.91 21.97 -1.93
CA LYS A 98 0.72 21.51 -1.20
C LYS A 98 -0.25 22.62 -0.82
N GLU A 99 0.22 23.84 -0.55
CA GLU A 99 -0.65 24.96 -0.16
C GLU A 99 -1.61 25.36 -1.30
N GLU A 100 -1.16 25.29 -2.56
CA GLU A 100 -2.03 25.50 -3.73
C GLU A 100 -3.16 24.46 -3.77
N LEU A 101 -2.86 23.22 -3.42
CA LEU A 101 -3.84 22.14 -3.37
C LEU A 101 -4.81 22.29 -2.19
N TYR A 102 -4.35 22.79 -1.03
CA TYR A 102 -5.22 23.07 0.11
C TYR A 102 -6.30 24.11 -0.22
N GLU A 103 -5.95 25.17 -0.93
CA GLU A 103 -6.91 26.21 -1.34
C GLU A 103 -8.04 25.63 -2.21
N LEU A 104 -7.69 24.73 -3.14
CA LEU A 104 -8.68 24.03 -3.96
C LEU A 104 -9.46 22.98 -3.16
N ASN A 105 -8.82 22.35 -2.18
CA ASN A 105 -9.46 21.29 -1.40
C ASN A 105 -10.61 21.81 -0.52
N TYR A 106 -10.53 23.06 -0.03
CA TYR A 106 -11.65 23.66 0.69
C TYR A 106 -12.96 23.66 -0.12
N LEU A 107 -12.88 23.86 -1.42
CA LEU A 107 -14.04 23.87 -2.32
C LEU A 107 -14.75 22.51 -2.43
N THR A 108 -14.07 21.41 -2.05
CA THR A 108 -14.68 20.08 -1.92
C THR A 108 -15.48 19.89 -0.64
N GLY A 109 -15.56 20.90 0.22
CA GLY A 109 -16.14 20.81 1.56
C GLY A 109 -15.18 20.30 2.64
N ALA A 110 -13.93 19.99 2.29
CA ALA A 110 -12.94 19.43 3.20
C ALA A 110 -12.30 20.48 4.09
N THR A 111 -12.13 20.21 5.38
CA THR A 111 -11.33 21.02 6.29
C THR A 111 -9.84 20.88 5.99
N ARG A 112 -8.99 21.74 6.56
CA ARG A 112 -7.53 21.58 6.41
C ARG A 112 -7.02 20.22 6.91
N LYS A 113 -7.63 19.67 7.97
CA LYS A 113 -7.29 18.35 8.49
C LYS A 113 -7.64 17.24 7.49
N ASP A 114 -8.79 17.34 6.83
CA ASP A 114 -9.19 16.39 5.79
C ASP A 114 -8.25 16.50 4.58
N GLY A 115 -7.85 17.74 4.22
CA GLY A 115 -6.88 18.01 3.16
C GLY A 115 -5.49 17.43 3.46
N TRP A 116 -5.08 17.43 4.72
CA TRP A 116 -3.84 16.78 5.14
C TRP A 116 -3.84 15.28 4.83
N ILE A 117 -4.95 14.60 5.12
CA ILE A 117 -5.11 13.17 4.80
C ILE A 117 -5.02 12.95 3.29
N ASP A 118 -5.69 13.76 2.50
CA ASP A 118 -5.74 13.62 1.04
C ASP A 118 -4.39 13.96 0.38
N ILE A 119 -3.83 15.12 0.67
CA ILE A 119 -2.68 15.68 -0.04
C ILE A 119 -1.36 15.12 0.52
N GLU A 120 -1.12 15.31 1.83
CA GLU A 120 0.12 14.85 2.45
C GLU A 120 0.12 13.34 2.66
N GLY A 121 -1.03 12.74 3.00
CA GLY A 121 -1.19 11.29 3.05
C GLY A 121 -0.96 10.63 1.68
N GLY A 122 -1.47 11.25 0.60
CA GLY A 122 -1.21 10.81 -0.77
C GLY A 122 0.28 10.85 -1.13
N ALA A 123 0.96 11.97 -0.84
CA ALA A 123 2.42 12.08 -1.02
C ALA A 123 3.17 11.07 -0.16
N GLY A 124 2.72 10.83 1.08
CA GLY A 124 3.24 9.80 1.99
C GLY A 124 3.16 8.39 1.41
N THR A 125 2.11 8.10 0.63
CA THR A 125 1.98 6.83 -0.09
C THR A 125 3.08 6.68 -1.15
N LEU A 126 3.37 7.73 -1.93
CA LEU A 126 4.49 7.72 -2.88
C LEU A 126 5.83 7.46 -2.17
N PHE A 127 6.10 8.12 -1.03
CA PHE A 127 7.33 7.91 -0.26
C PHE A 127 7.43 6.48 0.28
N SER A 128 6.32 5.92 0.75
CA SER A 128 6.26 4.56 1.27
C SER A 128 6.58 3.53 0.17
N PHE A 129 5.93 3.63 -1.01
CA PHE A 129 6.22 2.74 -2.14
C PHE A 129 7.63 2.93 -2.69
N SER A 130 8.14 4.16 -2.74
CA SER A 130 9.54 4.42 -3.11
C SER A 130 10.53 3.74 -2.16
N SER A 131 10.28 3.85 -0.86
CA SER A 131 11.14 3.23 0.16
C SER A 131 11.09 1.70 0.09
N LYS A 132 9.88 1.12 0.02
CA LYS A 132 9.71 -0.34 -0.10
C LYS A 132 10.28 -0.87 -1.41
N GLY A 133 10.05 -0.17 -2.52
CA GLY A 133 10.57 -0.56 -3.83
C GLY A 133 12.09 -0.73 -3.83
N ARG A 134 12.81 0.16 -3.15
CA ARG A 134 14.28 0.07 -3.04
C ARG A 134 14.79 -0.92 -2.00
N ARG A 135 13.96 -1.32 -1.03
CA ARG A 135 14.36 -2.28 0.01
C ARG A 135 13.94 -3.71 -0.29
N GLU A 136 12.81 -3.90 -0.97
CA GLU A 136 12.17 -5.21 -1.11
C GLU A 136 12.15 -5.70 -2.57
N LEU A 137 12.38 -4.83 -3.55
CA LEU A 137 12.54 -5.21 -4.95
C LEU A 137 14.02 -5.13 -5.36
N PRO A 138 14.45 -5.93 -6.34
CA PRO A 138 15.81 -5.87 -6.85
C PRO A 138 16.06 -4.59 -7.67
N ASP A 139 17.32 -4.16 -7.80
CA ASP A 139 17.70 -3.15 -8.78
C ASP A 139 17.88 -3.82 -10.16
N ALA A 140 16.78 -4.31 -10.70
CA ALA A 140 16.71 -5.08 -11.94
C ALA A 140 15.35 -4.83 -12.63
N HIS A 141 15.17 -5.41 -13.82
CA HIS A 141 13.94 -5.30 -14.61
C HIS A 141 12.94 -6.43 -14.32
N VAL A 142 13.40 -7.52 -13.71
CA VAL A 142 12.65 -8.73 -13.42
C VAL A 142 12.68 -9.02 -11.92
N LEU A 143 11.56 -9.44 -11.34
CA LEU A 143 11.46 -9.85 -9.95
C LEU A 143 11.36 -11.38 -9.87
N LEU A 144 12.28 -12.01 -9.13
CA LEU A 144 12.20 -13.42 -8.76
C LEU A 144 11.11 -13.64 -7.70
N ASP A 145 10.37 -14.74 -7.80
CA ASP A 145 9.34 -15.14 -6.85
C ASP A 145 9.58 -16.57 -6.34
N GLY A 146 9.94 -16.67 -5.08
CA GLY A 146 10.31 -17.92 -4.45
C GLY A 146 11.73 -18.39 -4.78
N SER A 147 12.06 -19.58 -4.31
CA SER A 147 13.33 -20.26 -4.59
C SER A 147 13.32 -20.95 -5.95
N ILE A 148 14.51 -21.23 -6.44
CA ILE A 148 14.68 -22.05 -7.64
C ILE A 148 14.33 -23.52 -7.33
N GLU A 149 13.62 -24.15 -8.25
CA GLU A 149 13.21 -25.55 -8.15
C GLU A 149 14.06 -26.44 -9.07
N GLY A 150 14.67 -27.49 -8.52
CA GLY A 150 15.39 -28.48 -9.31
C GLY A 150 14.42 -29.39 -10.08
N LEU A 151 14.48 -29.35 -11.42
CA LEU A 151 13.61 -30.15 -12.29
C LEU A 151 14.33 -31.34 -12.93
N SER A 152 15.65 -31.45 -12.74
CA SER A 152 16.46 -32.56 -13.23
C SER A 152 17.42 -33.09 -12.16
N LYS A 153 17.80 -34.37 -12.29
CA LYS A 153 18.68 -35.05 -11.33
C LYS A 153 20.06 -34.37 -11.18
N ASN A 154 20.58 -33.80 -12.26
CA ASN A 154 21.92 -33.20 -12.30
C ASN A 154 21.92 -31.68 -12.16
N GLY A 155 20.78 -31.05 -11.82
CA GLY A 155 20.67 -29.59 -11.64
C GLY A 155 20.83 -28.75 -12.91
N THR A 156 20.91 -29.38 -14.09
CA THR A 156 21.08 -28.68 -15.37
C THR A 156 19.81 -28.08 -15.94
N PHE A 157 18.65 -28.46 -15.38
CA PHE A 157 17.33 -27.97 -15.75
C PHE A 157 16.57 -27.62 -14.48
N VAL A 158 16.16 -26.36 -14.37
CA VAL A 158 15.57 -25.78 -13.18
C VAL A 158 14.34 -24.94 -13.52
N GLY A 159 13.48 -24.70 -12.56
CA GLY A 159 12.30 -23.83 -12.66
C GLY A 159 12.40 -22.64 -11.73
N GLN A 160 11.95 -21.48 -12.20
CA GLN A 160 11.86 -20.25 -11.41
C GLN A 160 10.62 -19.48 -11.78
N HIS A 161 9.88 -19.01 -10.80
CA HIS A 161 8.83 -18.02 -11.06
C HIS A 161 9.44 -16.63 -11.16
N ILE A 162 9.00 -15.88 -12.15
CA ILE A 162 9.37 -14.48 -12.35
C ILE A 162 8.14 -13.60 -12.46
N TYR A 163 8.28 -12.33 -12.08
CA TYR A 163 7.31 -11.29 -12.38
C TYR A 163 7.91 -10.29 -13.37
N THR A 164 7.14 -9.99 -14.41
CA THR A 164 7.45 -8.92 -15.39
C THR A 164 6.26 -7.96 -15.50
N PRO A 165 6.48 -6.68 -15.84
CA PRO A 165 5.40 -5.72 -16.04
C PRO A 165 4.38 -6.21 -17.07
N LEU A 166 3.08 -5.96 -16.83
CA LEU A 166 2.08 -6.08 -17.87
C LEU A 166 2.40 -5.15 -19.05
N GLN A 167 2.03 -5.53 -20.25
CA GLN A 167 2.34 -4.79 -21.49
C GLN A 167 1.21 -3.83 -21.91
N GLY A 168 0.15 -3.76 -21.09
CA GLY A 168 -1.00 -2.89 -21.28
C GLY A 168 -0.86 -1.54 -20.59
N ALA A 169 -2.00 -0.91 -20.36
CA ALA A 169 -2.17 0.31 -19.59
C ALA A 169 -3.06 0.07 -18.36
N ALA A 170 -2.82 0.79 -17.29
CA ALA A 170 -3.70 0.81 -16.12
C ALA A 170 -4.69 1.97 -16.24
N VAL A 171 -5.99 1.68 -16.21
CA VAL A 171 -7.06 2.67 -16.19
C VAL A 171 -7.52 2.84 -14.75
N HIS A 172 -7.25 4.00 -14.15
CA HIS A 172 -7.59 4.32 -12.77
C HIS A 172 -8.84 5.19 -12.71
N ILE A 173 -9.96 4.64 -12.24
CA ILE A 173 -11.20 5.38 -12.04
C ILE A 173 -11.36 5.62 -10.55
N ASN A 174 -11.24 6.88 -10.13
CA ASN A 174 -11.14 7.26 -8.73
C ASN A 174 -12.43 7.87 -8.20
N ALA A 175 -12.67 7.72 -6.89
CA ALA A 175 -13.78 8.33 -6.19
C ALA A 175 -13.52 9.83 -5.89
N PHE A 176 -14.57 10.51 -5.43
CA PHE A 176 -14.53 11.96 -5.17
C PHE A 176 -13.96 12.34 -3.80
N ASN A 177 -13.93 11.43 -2.86
CA ASN A 177 -13.69 11.74 -1.44
C ASN A 177 -12.23 12.12 -1.12
N PHE A 178 -11.26 11.46 -1.76
CA PHE A 178 -9.83 11.75 -1.63
C PHE A 178 -9.19 11.86 -3.02
N PRO A 179 -9.41 12.96 -3.76
CA PRO A 179 -9.05 13.06 -5.17
C PRO A 179 -7.54 13.07 -5.45
N VAL A 180 -6.71 13.51 -4.49
CA VAL A 180 -5.24 13.45 -4.61
C VAL A 180 -4.74 12.08 -4.14
N TRP A 181 -5.09 11.67 -2.92
CA TRP A 181 -4.66 10.39 -2.37
C TRP A 181 -5.12 9.22 -3.23
N GLY A 182 -6.39 9.17 -3.66
CA GLY A 182 -6.94 8.09 -4.48
C GLY A 182 -6.26 7.97 -5.86
N MET A 183 -5.76 9.08 -6.42
CA MET A 183 -4.90 9.04 -7.61
C MET A 183 -3.53 8.43 -7.28
N LEU A 184 -2.89 8.89 -6.20
CA LEU A 184 -1.50 8.57 -5.89
C LEU A 184 -1.33 7.14 -5.36
N GLU A 185 -2.32 6.62 -4.63
CA GLU A 185 -2.29 5.22 -4.14
C GLU A 185 -2.26 4.19 -5.27
N LYS A 186 -2.93 4.49 -6.40
CA LYS A 186 -2.94 3.63 -7.59
C LYS A 186 -1.73 3.87 -8.48
N LEU A 187 -1.29 5.13 -8.63
CA LEU A 187 -0.12 5.46 -9.45
C LEU A 187 1.18 4.90 -8.86
N ALA A 188 1.35 4.90 -7.55
CA ALA A 188 2.58 4.44 -6.91
C ALA A 188 2.94 2.98 -7.27
N PRO A 189 2.09 1.98 -7.02
CA PRO A 189 2.38 0.60 -7.40
C PRO A 189 2.42 0.39 -8.92
N THR A 190 1.62 1.12 -9.69
CA THR A 190 1.54 1.00 -11.15
C THR A 190 2.85 1.46 -11.82
N ILE A 191 3.34 2.65 -11.46
CA ILE A 191 4.62 3.16 -11.99
C ILE A 191 5.78 2.28 -11.51
N LEU A 192 5.77 1.86 -10.24
CA LEU A 192 6.80 0.99 -9.70
C LEU A 192 6.85 -0.36 -10.42
N ALA A 193 5.70 -0.89 -10.82
CA ALA A 193 5.61 -2.08 -11.67
C ALA A 193 6.13 -1.85 -13.11
N GLY A 194 6.18 -0.61 -13.59
CA GLY A 194 6.59 -0.27 -14.96
C GLY A 194 5.42 -0.27 -15.96
N VAL A 195 4.19 -0.01 -15.49
CA VAL A 195 2.98 0.07 -16.30
C VAL A 195 2.52 1.53 -16.40
N PRO A 196 2.18 2.04 -17.60
CA PRO A 196 1.65 3.39 -17.77
C PRO A 196 0.20 3.47 -17.30
N ALA A 197 -0.25 4.67 -16.90
CA ALA A 197 -1.58 4.85 -16.35
C ALA A 197 -2.40 5.94 -17.04
N ILE A 198 -3.70 5.72 -17.15
CA ILE A 198 -4.71 6.71 -17.52
C ILE A 198 -5.57 6.98 -16.29
N VAL A 199 -5.46 8.18 -15.74
CA VAL A 199 -6.17 8.59 -14.52
C VAL A 199 -7.50 9.23 -14.89
N LYS A 200 -8.58 8.80 -14.26
CA LYS A 200 -9.91 9.40 -14.38
C LYS A 200 -10.48 9.69 -12.99
N PRO A 201 -10.38 10.93 -12.47
CA PRO A 201 -11.00 11.34 -11.22
C PRO A 201 -12.53 11.37 -11.32
N ALA A 202 -13.22 11.35 -10.19
CA ALA A 202 -14.62 11.74 -10.13
C ALA A 202 -14.79 13.20 -10.55
N SER A 203 -15.81 13.47 -11.37
CA SER A 203 -16.02 14.80 -11.95
C SER A 203 -16.17 15.90 -10.90
N ALA A 204 -16.87 15.59 -9.79
CA ALA A 204 -17.13 16.56 -8.71
C ALA A 204 -15.88 17.20 -8.08
N THR A 205 -14.73 16.51 -8.13
CA THR A 205 -13.47 16.98 -7.54
C THR A 205 -12.31 16.98 -8.53
N ALA A 206 -12.63 16.88 -9.83
CA ALA A 206 -11.63 16.76 -10.89
C ALA A 206 -10.64 17.96 -10.95
N TYR A 207 -11.06 19.14 -10.53
CA TYR A 207 -10.20 20.33 -10.47
C TYR A 207 -9.01 20.18 -9.52
N LEU A 208 -9.20 19.49 -8.39
CA LEU A 208 -8.12 19.24 -7.44
C LEU A 208 -7.16 18.15 -7.97
N THR A 209 -7.70 17.08 -8.58
CA THR A 209 -6.87 16.06 -9.22
C THR A 209 -6.09 16.63 -10.40
N GLU A 210 -6.71 17.47 -11.26
CA GLU A 210 -6.03 18.10 -12.40
C GLU A 210 -4.88 18.99 -11.93
N ALA A 211 -5.08 19.78 -10.87
CA ALA A 211 -4.03 20.60 -10.28
C ALA A 211 -2.85 19.77 -9.75
N ALA A 212 -3.12 18.68 -9.01
CA ALA A 212 -2.08 17.77 -8.54
C ALA A 212 -1.38 17.04 -9.69
N PHE A 213 -2.12 16.63 -10.71
CA PHE A 213 -1.58 15.98 -11.91
C PHE A 213 -0.67 16.94 -12.69
N ARG A 214 -1.06 18.21 -12.80
CA ARG A 214 -0.25 19.26 -13.44
C ARG A 214 1.10 19.46 -12.73
N ILE A 215 1.11 19.45 -11.40
CA ILE A 215 2.36 19.50 -10.61
C ILE A 215 3.27 18.33 -10.97
N MET A 216 2.72 17.11 -11.13
CA MET A 216 3.50 15.93 -11.51
C MET A 216 4.08 16.03 -12.93
N ILE A 217 3.33 16.57 -13.89
CA ILE A 217 3.83 16.78 -15.26
C ILE A 217 4.93 17.85 -15.27
N GLU A 218 4.74 18.95 -14.56
CA GLU A 218 5.71 20.06 -14.45
C GLU A 218 7.01 19.64 -13.75
N ALA A 219 6.95 18.63 -12.87
CA ALA A 219 8.15 18.04 -12.25
C ALA A 219 9.09 17.37 -13.27
N ASN A 220 8.58 16.98 -14.44
CA ASN A 220 9.34 16.42 -15.56
C ASN A 220 10.25 15.23 -15.18
N VAL A 221 9.74 14.32 -14.35
CA VAL A 221 10.50 13.14 -13.86
C VAL A 221 10.05 11.83 -14.51
N LEU A 222 8.86 11.81 -15.10
CA LEU A 222 8.35 10.62 -15.79
C LEU A 222 8.64 10.68 -17.30
N PRO A 223 8.89 9.54 -17.94
CA PRO A 223 9.05 9.51 -19.38
C PRO A 223 7.72 9.82 -20.10
N PRO A 224 7.76 10.24 -21.39
CA PRO A 224 6.56 10.45 -22.20
C PRO A 224 5.63 9.23 -22.20
N GLY A 225 4.32 9.48 -22.20
CA GLY A 225 3.29 8.44 -22.21
C GLY A 225 3.09 7.69 -20.89
N ALA A 226 3.88 7.96 -19.85
CA ALA A 226 3.80 7.25 -18.57
C ALA A 226 2.47 7.49 -17.84
N ILE A 227 1.93 8.70 -17.89
CA ILE A 227 0.64 9.05 -17.28
C ILE A 227 -0.20 9.94 -18.20
N GLN A 228 -1.51 9.75 -18.18
CA GLN A 228 -2.50 10.55 -18.91
C GLN A 228 -3.70 10.84 -17.98
N LEU A 229 -4.49 11.87 -18.29
CA LEU A 229 -5.61 12.33 -17.47
C LEU A 229 -6.87 12.55 -18.31
N ILE A 230 -8.01 12.05 -17.81
CA ILE A 230 -9.36 12.31 -18.34
C ILE A 230 -10.17 13.00 -17.26
N VAL A 231 -10.50 14.28 -17.40
CA VAL A 231 -11.29 15.03 -16.40
C VAL A 231 -12.81 14.90 -16.59
N GLY A 232 -13.26 14.39 -17.72
CA GLY A 232 -14.68 14.18 -18.04
C GLY A 232 -15.14 12.72 -17.96
N GLY A 233 -16.10 12.34 -18.79
CA GLY A 233 -16.57 10.96 -18.93
C GLY A 233 -15.55 10.05 -19.61
N VAL A 234 -15.74 8.74 -19.49
CA VAL A 234 -14.83 7.74 -20.10
C VAL A 234 -15.15 7.41 -21.57
N GLY A 235 -16.26 7.96 -22.12
CA GLY A 235 -16.68 7.68 -23.50
C GLY A 235 -16.65 6.20 -23.83
N ASP A 236 -16.01 5.85 -24.96
CA ASP A 236 -15.79 4.50 -25.46
C ASP A 236 -14.46 3.85 -25.00
N LEU A 237 -13.79 4.42 -23.97
CA LEU A 237 -12.50 3.92 -23.48
C LEU A 237 -12.50 2.40 -23.25
N PHE A 238 -13.60 1.88 -22.71
CA PHE A 238 -13.72 0.45 -22.37
C PHE A 238 -13.79 -0.44 -23.61
N ASP A 239 -14.29 0.06 -24.74
CA ASP A 239 -14.33 -0.71 -25.99
C ASP A 239 -12.94 -1.03 -26.56
N HIS A 240 -11.92 -0.25 -26.15
CA HIS A 240 -10.54 -0.38 -26.59
C HIS A 240 -9.63 -1.15 -25.60
N LEU A 241 -10.19 -1.70 -24.51
CA LEU A 241 -9.42 -2.50 -23.56
C LEU A 241 -8.98 -3.83 -24.15
N MET A 242 -7.81 -4.28 -23.74
CA MET A 242 -7.17 -5.54 -24.16
C MET A 242 -6.71 -6.35 -22.94
N GLY A 243 -6.43 -7.63 -23.12
CA GLY A 243 -6.11 -8.57 -22.04
C GLY A 243 -4.88 -8.25 -21.18
N GLN A 244 -4.02 -7.35 -21.63
CA GLN A 244 -2.86 -6.88 -20.84
C GLN A 244 -3.15 -5.58 -20.07
N ASP A 245 -4.32 -4.97 -20.24
CA ASP A 245 -4.73 -3.78 -19.47
C ASP A 245 -5.26 -4.17 -18.09
N VAL A 246 -5.29 -3.18 -17.21
CA VAL A 246 -5.85 -3.30 -15.87
C VAL A 246 -6.83 -2.16 -15.63
N VAL A 247 -8.01 -2.45 -15.12
CA VAL A 247 -8.92 -1.44 -14.60
C VAL A 247 -8.85 -1.47 -13.07
N SER A 248 -8.53 -0.34 -12.44
CA SER A 248 -8.63 -0.14 -10.99
C SER A 248 -9.69 0.91 -10.71
N PHE A 249 -10.75 0.49 -10.03
CA PHE A 249 -11.96 1.28 -9.78
C PHE A 249 -12.18 1.48 -8.29
N THR A 250 -12.47 2.72 -7.88
CA THR A 250 -13.00 3.05 -6.55
C THR A 250 -14.29 3.83 -6.70
N GLY A 251 -15.38 3.34 -6.12
CA GLY A 251 -16.70 3.98 -6.19
C GLY A 251 -17.84 3.06 -5.80
N SER A 252 -19.07 3.37 -6.25
CA SER A 252 -20.26 2.59 -5.90
C SER A 252 -20.26 1.19 -6.52
N ALA A 253 -20.85 0.21 -5.80
CA ALA A 253 -21.04 -1.15 -6.28
C ALA A 253 -21.84 -1.20 -7.59
N HIS A 254 -22.82 -0.30 -7.77
CA HIS A 254 -23.59 -0.19 -9.01
C HIS A 254 -22.70 0.14 -10.22
N THR A 255 -21.82 1.12 -10.09
CA THR A 255 -20.88 1.49 -11.17
C THR A 255 -19.85 0.41 -11.39
N ALA A 256 -19.31 -0.19 -10.32
CA ALA A 256 -18.38 -1.30 -10.43
C ALA A 256 -18.98 -2.49 -11.21
N LEU A 257 -20.24 -2.85 -10.91
CA LEU A 257 -20.94 -3.91 -11.63
C LEU A 257 -21.05 -3.59 -13.12
N LYS A 258 -21.49 -2.38 -13.47
CA LYS A 258 -21.60 -1.94 -14.87
C LYS A 258 -20.26 -2.03 -15.60
N LEU A 259 -19.17 -1.58 -14.98
CA LEU A 259 -17.85 -1.58 -15.62
C LEU A 259 -17.26 -3.00 -15.70
N ARG A 260 -17.38 -3.79 -14.61
CA ARG A 260 -16.88 -5.17 -14.56
C ARG A 260 -17.57 -6.08 -15.58
N THR A 261 -18.87 -5.86 -15.86
CA THR A 261 -19.64 -6.64 -16.82
C THR A 261 -19.58 -6.09 -18.24
N HIS A 262 -18.75 -5.07 -18.49
CA HIS A 262 -18.56 -4.54 -19.85
C HIS A 262 -18.06 -5.64 -20.78
N PRO A 263 -18.62 -5.78 -22.00
CA PRO A 263 -18.28 -6.89 -22.91
C PRO A 263 -16.79 -7.04 -23.20
N ALA A 264 -16.05 -5.94 -23.35
CA ALA A 264 -14.60 -5.99 -23.58
C ALA A 264 -13.84 -6.52 -22.35
N VAL A 265 -14.23 -6.11 -21.13
CA VAL A 265 -13.60 -6.61 -19.88
C VAL A 265 -13.73 -8.12 -19.79
N ILE A 266 -14.91 -8.66 -20.11
CA ILE A 266 -15.19 -10.11 -20.05
C ILE A 266 -14.47 -10.84 -21.18
N ARG A 267 -14.62 -10.37 -22.44
CA ARG A 267 -14.08 -11.02 -23.64
C ARG A 267 -12.54 -11.09 -23.60
N GLU A 268 -11.90 -10.01 -23.20
CA GLU A 268 -10.44 -9.89 -23.16
C GLU A 268 -9.83 -10.36 -21.83
N SER A 269 -10.67 -10.77 -20.85
CA SER A 269 -10.24 -11.16 -19.51
C SER A 269 -9.39 -10.06 -18.83
N VAL A 270 -9.79 -8.81 -18.99
CA VAL A 270 -9.09 -7.66 -18.40
C VAL A 270 -9.10 -7.77 -16.88
N ARG A 271 -7.94 -7.56 -16.25
CA ARG A 271 -7.86 -7.53 -14.78
C ARG A 271 -8.68 -6.35 -14.26
N PHE A 272 -9.63 -6.64 -13.38
CA PHE A 272 -10.52 -5.65 -12.80
C PHE A 272 -10.39 -5.65 -11.27
N VAL A 273 -9.81 -4.60 -10.73
CA VAL A 273 -9.71 -4.33 -9.29
C VAL A 273 -10.81 -3.38 -8.90
N ALA A 274 -11.53 -3.66 -7.84
CA ALA A 274 -12.57 -2.76 -7.35
C ALA A 274 -12.51 -2.61 -5.84
N GLU A 275 -12.56 -1.35 -5.40
CA GLU A 275 -12.97 -0.94 -4.08
C GLU A 275 -14.39 -0.37 -4.19
N GLN A 276 -15.33 -0.98 -3.46
CA GLN A 276 -16.76 -0.68 -3.56
C GLN A 276 -17.34 -0.29 -2.21
N ASP A 277 -18.68 -0.34 -2.12
CA ASP A 277 -19.44 -0.09 -0.89
C ASP A 277 -18.90 -0.89 0.28
N SER A 278 -18.80 -0.26 1.44
CA SER A 278 -18.27 -0.91 2.64
C SER A 278 -19.10 -0.55 3.87
N LEU A 279 -19.64 -1.57 4.54
CA LEU A 279 -20.33 -1.40 5.82
C LEU A 279 -19.39 -1.75 6.98
N ASN A 280 -18.36 -0.91 7.14
CA ASN A 280 -17.37 -1.09 8.19
C ASN A 280 -18.00 -1.12 9.58
N ALA A 281 -17.50 -1.99 10.42
CA ALA A 281 -17.97 -2.15 11.78
C ALA A 281 -16.90 -1.73 12.79
N SER A 282 -17.36 -1.27 13.95
CA SER A 282 -16.54 -1.06 15.14
C SER A 282 -17.20 -1.73 16.32
N LEU A 283 -16.43 -2.46 17.12
CA LEU A 283 -16.92 -3.22 18.25
C LEU A 283 -16.31 -2.73 19.56
N LEU A 284 -17.14 -2.45 20.53
CA LEU A 284 -16.75 -2.30 21.94
C LEU A 284 -16.70 -3.70 22.55
N GLY A 285 -15.56 -4.12 23.09
CA GLY A 285 -15.39 -5.42 23.71
C GLY A 285 -16.23 -5.59 25.01
N PRO A 286 -16.42 -6.81 25.50
CA PRO A 286 -17.22 -7.08 26.69
C PRO A 286 -16.63 -6.45 27.95
N ASP A 287 -15.34 -6.18 27.98
CA ASP A 287 -14.58 -5.52 29.04
C ASP A 287 -14.60 -3.99 28.94
N GLY A 288 -15.22 -3.43 27.90
CA GLY A 288 -15.33 -1.99 27.66
C GLY A 288 -16.49 -1.34 28.42
N ALA A 289 -16.53 -1.46 29.75
CA ALA A 289 -17.54 -0.81 30.58
C ALA A 289 -17.43 0.72 30.53
N PRO A 290 -18.54 1.47 30.71
CA PRO A 290 -18.49 2.92 30.84
C PRO A 290 -17.45 3.38 31.87
N GLY A 291 -16.59 4.33 31.47
CA GLY A 291 -15.48 4.83 32.30
C GLY A 291 -14.16 4.06 32.14
N THR A 292 -14.14 2.98 31.37
CA THR A 292 -12.87 2.33 30.99
C THR A 292 -12.19 3.07 29.84
N PRO A 293 -10.87 2.99 29.69
CA PRO A 293 -10.18 3.57 28.54
C PRO A 293 -10.71 3.07 27.20
N GLU A 294 -11.04 1.79 27.08
CA GLU A 294 -11.57 1.16 25.86
C GLU A 294 -12.91 1.74 25.47
N PHE A 295 -13.80 2.03 26.45
CA PHE A 295 -15.05 2.73 26.20
C PHE A 295 -14.81 4.11 25.59
N GLU A 296 -13.95 4.92 26.22
CA GLU A 296 -13.64 6.27 25.77
C GLU A 296 -12.98 6.29 24.38
N LEU A 297 -12.10 5.32 24.10
CA LEU A 297 -11.46 5.14 22.81
C LEU A 297 -12.48 4.78 21.73
N PHE A 298 -13.40 3.87 22.01
CA PHE A 298 -14.48 3.50 21.10
C PHE A 298 -15.37 4.70 20.77
N ILE A 299 -15.84 5.45 21.78
CA ILE A 299 -16.66 6.67 21.58
C ILE A 299 -15.91 7.71 20.75
N LYS A 300 -14.62 7.92 21.05
CA LYS A 300 -13.78 8.85 20.30
C LYS A 300 -13.66 8.44 18.83
N GLU A 301 -13.40 7.17 18.57
CA GLU A 301 -13.17 6.69 17.22
C GLU A 301 -14.43 6.71 16.36
N VAL A 302 -15.57 6.23 16.88
CA VAL A 302 -16.85 6.28 16.16
C VAL A 302 -17.20 7.72 15.79
N ALA A 303 -17.11 8.67 16.74
CA ALA A 303 -17.39 10.07 16.45
C ALA A 303 -16.40 10.68 15.45
N THR A 304 -15.12 10.30 15.52
CA THR A 304 -14.09 10.74 14.56
C THR A 304 -14.41 10.26 13.15
N GLU A 305 -14.75 8.98 13.00
CA GLU A 305 -15.08 8.39 11.71
C GLU A 305 -16.38 8.93 11.09
N MET A 306 -17.33 9.35 11.92
CA MET A 306 -18.53 10.05 11.44
C MET A 306 -18.25 11.47 10.95
N THR A 307 -17.23 12.16 11.46
CA THR A 307 -17.05 13.61 11.26
C THR A 307 -15.88 13.98 10.34
N VAL A 308 -14.82 13.17 10.28
CA VAL A 308 -13.70 13.38 9.34
C VAL A 308 -14.22 13.25 7.91
N LYS A 309 -13.91 14.25 7.08
CA LYS A 309 -14.39 14.36 5.68
C LYS A 309 -15.92 14.29 5.57
N ALA A 310 -16.65 14.76 6.59
CA ALA A 310 -18.12 14.62 6.71
C ALA A 310 -18.57 13.16 6.54
N GLY A 311 -17.83 12.20 7.09
CA GLY A 311 -18.12 10.77 6.99
C GLY A 311 -18.00 10.17 5.59
N GLN A 312 -17.54 10.93 4.59
CA GLN A 312 -17.36 10.47 3.21
C GLN A 312 -16.04 9.70 3.05
N LYS A 313 -15.90 8.63 3.82
CA LYS A 313 -14.75 7.74 3.80
C LYS A 313 -15.22 6.32 3.52
N CYS A 314 -14.52 5.64 2.63
CA CYS A 314 -14.76 4.23 2.34
C CYS A 314 -14.58 3.34 3.60
N THR A 315 -13.75 3.79 4.54
CA THR A 315 -13.48 3.12 5.82
C THR A 315 -14.34 3.62 6.99
N ALA A 316 -15.22 4.62 6.82
CA ALA A 316 -16.02 5.16 7.93
C ALA A 316 -16.85 4.09 8.65
N ILE A 317 -16.93 4.20 9.97
CA ILE A 317 -17.73 3.29 10.80
C ILE A 317 -19.22 3.52 10.54
N ARG A 318 -19.86 2.55 9.90
CA ARG A 318 -21.31 2.58 9.62
C ARG A 318 -22.10 1.83 10.68
N ARG A 319 -21.48 0.83 11.32
CA ARG A 319 -22.08 -0.06 12.31
C ARG A 319 -21.23 -0.06 13.56
N ALA A 320 -21.74 0.56 14.63
CA ALA A 320 -21.07 0.61 15.93
C ALA A 320 -21.77 -0.37 16.89
N MET A 321 -21.07 -1.42 17.30
CA MET A 321 -21.61 -2.54 18.06
C MET A 321 -21.14 -2.48 19.51
N ALA A 322 -22.04 -2.67 20.47
CA ALA A 322 -21.69 -2.69 21.87
C ALA A 322 -22.47 -3.79 22.62
N PRO A 323 -21.96 -4.28 23.76
CA PRO A 323 -22.74 -5.16 24.63
C PRO A 323 -24.10 -4.55 24.96
N ALA A 324 -25.17 -5.35 24.90
CA ALA A 324 -26.54 -4.86 25.03
C ALA A 324 -26.75 -3.99 26.28
N HIS A 325 -26.12 -4.34 27.40
CA HIS A 325 -26.21 -3.62 28.66
C HIS A 325 -25.41 -2.30 28.73
N TYR A 326 -24.54 -2.01 27.74
CA TYR A 326 -23.82 -0.72 27.61
C TYR A 326 -24.40 0.19 26.54
N LEU A 327 -25.38 -0.29 25.73
CA LEU A 327 -25.84 0.43 24.54
C LEU A 327 -26.39 1.83 24.86
N ASP A 328 -27.12 2.00 25.97
CA ASP A 328 -27.63 3.30 26.38
C ASP A 328 -26.50 4.27 26.78
N ALA A 329 -25.48 3.79 27.47
CA ALA A 329 -24.30 4.59 27.81
C ALA A 329 -23.54 5.01 26.55
N VAL A 330 -23.39 4.10 25.59
CA VAL A 330 -22.78 4.38 24.27
C VAL A 330 -23.58 5.44 23.52
N GLN A 331 -24.91 5.32 23.48
CA GLN A 331 -25.79 6.31 22.85
C GLN A 331 -25.58 7.71 23.44
N HIS A 332 -25.63 7.84 24.78
CA HIS A 332 -25.49 9.13 25.43
C HIS A 332 -24.12 9.75 25.19
N ALA A 333 -23.05 8.96 25.36
CA ALA A 333 -21.68 9.44 25.17
C ALA A 333 -21.39 9.88 23.71
N LEU A 334 -21.92 9.14 22.71
CA LEU A 334 -21.79 9.53 21.30
C LEU A 334 -22.62 10.78 21.00
N ALA A 335 -23.89 10.87 21.47
CA ALA A 335 -24.72 12.04 21.26
C ALA A 335 -24.07 13.32 21.83
N ASP A 336 -23.57 13.25 23.07
CA ASP A 336 -22.88 14.37 23.73
C ASP A 336 -21.62 14.79 22.98
N ARG A 337 -20.88 13.84 22.42
CA ARG A 337 -19.67 14.12 21.66
C ARG A 337 -19.98 14.74 20.31
N LEU A 338 -20.96 14.19 19.59
CA LEU A 338 -21.37 14.67 18.26
C LEU A 338 -21.99 16.07 18.34
N ALA A 339 -22.73 16.39 19.40
CA ALA A 339 -23.31 17.74 19.64
C ALA A 339 -22.24 18.85 19.71
N LYS A 340 -20.99 18.50 20.04
CA LYS A 340 -19.86 19.44 20.09
C LYS A 340 -19.17 19.66 18.73
N THR A 341 -19.64 18.95 17.68
CA THR A 341 -19.03 19.06 16.35
C THR A 341 -19.54 20.34 15.66
N LYS A 342 -18.66 21.33 15.51
CA LYS A 342 -18.99 22.54 14.75
C LYS A 342 -18.95 22.24 13.26
N VAL A 343 -20.13 22.29 12.63
CA VAL A 343 -20.32 22.17 11.19
C VAL A 343 -20.31 23.57 10.57
N GLY A 344 -19.56 23.80 9.49
CA GLY A 344 -19.50 25.12 8.87
C GLY A 344 -18.51 25.22 7.72
N ASP A 345 -18.25 26.44 7.30
CA ASP A 345 -17.25 26.71 6.25
C ASP A 345 -15.90 26.11 6.63
N PRO A 346 -15.35 25.19 5.82
CA PRO A 346 -14.10 24.48 6.14
C PRO A 346 -12.86 25.39 6.23
N ARG A 347 -12.94 26.63 5.74
CA ARG A 347 -11.87 27.64 5.83
C ARG A 347 -11.80 28.28 7.23
N ALA A 348 -12.87 28.21 8.00
CA ALA A 348 -12.89 28.75 9.35
C ALA A 348 -12.08 27.84 10.30
N PRO A 349 -11.15 28.39 11.10
CA PRO A 349 -10.19 27.58 11.88
C PRO A 349 -10.84 26.74 12.99
N ASP A 350 -12.03 27.09 13.43
CA ASP A 350 -12.79 26.40 14.46
C ASP A 350 -13.83 25.41 13.89
N THR A 351 -13.98 25.32 12.57
CA THR A 351 -14.79 24.31 11.92
C THR A 351 -14.18 22.93 12.08
N ARG A 352 -14.98 21.97 12.55
CA ARG A 352 -14.58 20.57 12.74
C ARG A 352 -15.02 19.67 11.60
N MET A 353 -16.13 19.99 10.96
CA MET A 353 -16.68 19.24 9.83
C MET A 353 -17.22 20.23 8.79
N GLY A 354 -16.80 20.06 7.55
CA GLY A 354 -17.28 20.85 6.42
C GLY A 354 -18.49 20.23 5.73
N ALA A 355 -18.67 20.55 4.45
CA ALA A 355 -19.79 20.07 3.64
C ALA A 355 -19.51 18.68 3.03
N LEU A 356 -20.56 17.99 2.60
CA LEU A 356 -20.46 16.90 1.64
C LEU A 356 -20.06 17.47 0.27
N VAL A 357 -19.57 16.61 -0.61
CA VAL A 357 -19.00 17.05 -1.90
C VAL A 357 -19.99 17.77 -2.81
N SER A 358 -21.30 17.53 -2.67
CA SER A 358 -22.34 18.14 -3.48
C SER A 358 -23.72 18.03 -2.82
N ILE A 359 -24.66 18.84 -3.29
CA ILE A 359 -26.08 18.76 -2.91
C ILE A 359 -26.64 17.37 -3.23
N SER A 360 -26.32 16.80 -4.39
CA SER A 360 -26.76 15.46 -4.77
C SER A 360 -26.28 14.40 -3.78
N GLN A 361 -25.03 14.50 -3.30
CA GLN A 361 -24.51 13.58 -2.30
C GLN A 361 -25.22 13.74 -0.95
N ARG A 362 -25.51 14.98 -0.53
CA ARG A 362 -26.29 15.25 0.68
C ARG A 362 -27.69 14.62 0.60
N ASP A 363 -28.35 14.79 -0.53
CA ASP A 363 -29.71 14.31 -0.73
C ASP A 363 -29.75 12.77 -0.81
N ASP A 364 -28.73 12.13 -1.39
CA ASP A 364 -28.57 10.67 -1.34
C ASP A 364 -28.41 10.17 0.10
N VAL A 365 -27.57 10.82 0.91
CA VAL A 365 -27.40 10.45 2.34
C VAL A 365 -28.71 10.60 3.11
N ARG A 366 -29.48 11.66 2.87
CA ARG A 366 -30.83 11.85 3.47
C ARG A 366 -31.76 10.71 3.07
N ALA A 367 -31.78 10.31 1.81
CA ALA A 367 -32.57 9.18 1.33
C ALA A 367 -32.17 7.87 2.02
N ARG A 368 -30.88 7.63 2.23
CA ARG A 368 -30.38 6.45 2.96
C ARG A 368 -30.77 6.47 4.45
N ILE A 369 -30.74 7.64 5.09
CA ILE A 369 -31.25 7.78 6.48
C ILE A 369 -32.72 7.40 6.54
N ALA A 370 -33.55 7.93 5.63
CA ALA A 370 -34.98 7.59 5.57
C ALA A 370 -35.23 6.09 5.30
N GLU A 371 -34.42 5.44 4.47
CA GLU A 371 -34.44 3.99 4.23
C GLU A 371 -34.17 3.20 5.53
N LEU A 372 -33.17 3.62 6.31
CA LEU A 372 -32.81 3.01 7.59
C LEU A 372 -33.93 3.18 8.62
N GLU A 373 -34.57 4.37 8.69
CA GLU A 373 -35.71 4.62 9.58
C GLU A 373 -36.94 3.78 9.19
N ALA A 374 -37.25 3.70 7.90
CA ALA A 374 -38.34 2.86 7.40
C ALA A 374 -38.12 1.36 7.70
N ALA A 375 -36.88 0.92 7.82
CA ALA A 375 -36.50 -0.45 8.19
C ALA A 375 -36.54 -0.70 9.72
N GLY A 376 -36.76 0.32 10.54
CA GLY A 376 -36.92 0.20 12.00
C GLY A 376 -35.74 0.74 12.83
N ALA A 377 -34.72 1.35 12.21
CA ALA A 377 -33.76 2.16 12.96
C ALA A 377 -34.40 3.51 13.35
N ARG A 378 -33.97 4.11 14.46
CA ARG A 378 -34.45 5.42 14.90
C ARG A 378 -33.29 6.41 15.06
N ILE A 379 -33.51 7.65 14.68
CA ILE A 379 -32.54 8.72 14.94
C ILE A 379 -32.51 9.00 16.45
N VAL A 380 -31.32 8.99 17.04
CA VAL A 380 -31.09 9.26 18.47
C VAL A 380 -30.23 10.51 18.70
N ALA A 381 -29.56 11.03 17.67
CA ALA A 381 -28.90 12.33 17.69
C ALA A 381 -28.75 12.87 16.26
N GLY A 382 -28.74 14.20 16.14
CA GLY A 382 -28.66 14.90 14.84
C GLY A 382 -30.04 15.07 14.17
N ASP A 383 -30.11 16.07 13.27
CA ASP A 383 -31.30 16.34 12.44
C ASP A 383 -30.86 16.37 10.97
N PRO A 384 -31.25 15.38 10.15
CA PRO A 384 -30.87 15.35 8.73
C PRO A 384 -31.48 16.51 7.92
N ASN A 385 -32.52 17.20 8.46
CA ASN A 385 -33.19 18.30 7.81
C ASN A 385 -32.78 19.68 8.34
N ALA A 386 -31.76 19.73 9.22
CA ALA A 386 -31.26 21.00 9.75
C ALA A 386 -30.87 21.96 8.62
N GLU A 387 -31.14 23.25 8.82
CA GLU A 387 -30.73 24.30 7.89
C GLU A 387 -29.21 24.35 7.73
N PRO A 388 -28.69 24.44 6.49
CA PRO A 388 -27.26 24.50 6.26
C PRO A 388 -26.67 25.81 6.80
N PRO A 389 -25.47 25.76 7.44
CA PRO A 389 -24.82 26.96 7.98
C PRO A 389 -24.41 27.98 6.91
N VAL A 390 -24.32 27.55 5.65
CA VAL A 390 -24.11 28.41 4.49
C VAL A 390 -25.16 28.08 3.44
N ALA A 391 -25.89 29.10 2.99
CA ALA A 391 -26.92 28.94 1.98
C ALA A 391 -26.36 28.37 0.67
N GLY A 392 -27.04 27.40 0.06
CA GLY A 392 -26.59 26.75 -1.16
C GLY A 392 -25.52 25.67 -0.94
N GLY A 393 -25.02 25.51 0.28
CA GLY A 393 -24.01 24.52 0.61
C GLY A 393 -24.55 23.11 0.86
N ALA A 394 -23.68 22.12 0.69
CA ALA A 394 -24.03 20.70 0.84
C ALA A 394 -23.81 20.19 2.28
N PHE A 395 -24.16 20.98 3.28
CA PHE A 395 -23.95 20.62 4.68
C PHE A 395 -24.99 19.63 5.19
N LEU A 396 -24.55 18.70 6.03
CA LEU A 396 -25.37 17.75 6.78
C LEU A 396 -24.74 17.56 8.16
N PRO A 397 -25.46 17.75 9.27
CA PRO A 397 -24.90 17.46 10.60
C PRO A 397 -24.67 15.96 10.79
N PRO A 398 -23.84 15.54 11.76
CA PRO A 398 -23.72 14.13 12.12
C PRO A 398 -25.05 13.57 12.59
N VAL A 399 -25.44 12.40 12.06
CA VAL A 399 -26.69 11.71 12.40
C VAL A 399 -26.37 10.34 12.98
N LEU A 400 -26.78 10.11 14.23
CA LEU A 400 -26.65 8.84 14.90
C LEU A 400 -27.99 8.11 14.91
N LEU A 401 -28.00 6.90 14.34
CA LEU A 401 -29.15 6.01 14.41
C LEU A 401 -28.90 4.90 15.44
N ARG A 402 -29.98 4.27 15.88
CA ARG A 402 -30.00 3.10 16.75
C ARG A 402 -31.00 2.07 16.27
N THR A 403 -30.61 0.82 16.32
CA THR A 403 -31.51 -0.33 16.28
C THR A 403 -31.34 -1.15 17.55
N ASP A 404 -32.45 -1.62 18.13
CA ASP A 404 -32.44 -2.51 19.28
C ASP A 404 -32.50 -3.99 18.86
N ASP A 405 -32.83 -4.27 17.57
CA ASP A 405 -32.83 -5.61 16.98
C ASP A 405 -32.10 -5.61 15.63
N PRO A 406 -30.76 -5.74 15.63
CA PRO A 406 -29.98 -5.70 14.41
C PRO A 406 -30.22 -6.90 13.50
N TRP A 407 -30.79 -7.98 14.01
CA TRP A 407 -31.13 -9.14 13.22
C TRP A 407 -32.36 -8.93 12.34
N ARG A 408 -33.34 -8.17 12.81
CA ARG A 408 -34.55 -7.84 12.07
C ARG A 408 -34.41 -6.59 11.21
N THR A 409 -33.58 -5.63 11.62
CA THR A 409 -33.34 -4.38 10.88
C THR A 409 -32.29 -4.63 9.79
N ALA A 410 -32.62 -5.41 8.76
CA ALA A 410 -31.70 -5.86 7.73
C ALA A 410 -30.96 -4.73 7.01
N ALA A 411 -31.63 -3.59 6.81
CA ALA A 411 -31.08 -2.44 6.10
C ALA A 411 -29.77 -1.90 6.71
N VAL A 412 -29.55 -2.03 8.04
CA VAL A 412 -28.30 -1.59 8.67
C VAL A 412 -27.07 -2.40 8.21
N HIS A 413 -27.30 -3.56 7.59
CA HIS A 413 -26.27 -4.41 7.02
C HIS A 413 -26.21 -4.37 5.48
N ASP A 414 -27.11 -3.63 4.84
CA ASP A 414 -27.22 -3.58 3.37
C ASP A 414 -27.14 -2.14 2.82
N CYS A 415 -27.56 -1.12 3.58
CA CYS A 415 -27.58 0.27 3.16
C CYS A 415 -26.35 1.03 3.68
N GLU A 416 -25.56 1.64 2.78
CA GLU A 416 -24.44 2.50 3.13
C GLU A 416 -24.80 3.98 2.93
N PRO A 417 -25.04 4.74 4.01
CA PRO A 417 -25.15 6.20 3.94
C PRO A 417 -23.72 6.80 3.85
N PHE A 418 -23.25 7.15 2.64
CA PHE A 418 -21.90 7.67 2.44
C PHE A 418 -21.76 9.14 2.87
N GLY A 419 -21.90 9.37 4.18
CA GLY A 419 -21.92 10.66 4.85
C GLY A 419 -21.70 10.53 6.36
N PRO A 420 -21.99 11.58 7.16
CA PRO A 420 -21.70 11.62 8.59
C PRO A 420 -22.75 10.82 9.40
N VAL A 421 -22.91 9.54 9.08
CA VAL A 421 -23.96 8.66 9.62
C VAL A 421 -23.36 7.36 10.15
N SER A 422 -23.81 6.95 11.34
CA SER A 422 -23.51 5.63 11.91
C SER A 422 -24.74 5.09 12.66
N THR A 423 -24.87 3.76 12.73
CA THR A 423 -25.93 3.10 13.49
C THR A 423 -25.32 2.30 14.63
N ILE A 424 -25.76 2.60 15.88
CA ILE A 424 -25.42 1.80 17.05
C ILE A 424 -26.38 0.62 17.18
N MET A 425 -25.84 -0.52 17.63
CA MET A 425 -26.60 -1.75 17.78
C MET A 425 -26.03 -2.65 18.87
N PRO A 426 -26.91 -3.45 19.56
CA PRO A 426 -26.45 -4.37 20.60
C PRO A 426 -25.92 -5.66 20.02
N TYR A 427 -25.06 -6.34 20.81
CA TYR A 427 -24.77 -7.76 20.69
C TYR A 427 -24.90 -8.44 22.06
N SER A 428 -25.20 -9.75 22.09
CA SER A 428 -25.40 -10.52 23.32
C SER A 428 -24.12 -11.14 23.88
N ASP A 429 -23.30 -11.69 23.01
CA ASP A 429 -22.02 -12.34 23.32
C ASP A 429 -21.04 -12.21 22.13
N MET A 430 -19.83 -12.75 22.26
CA MET A 430 -18.81 -12.61 21.22
C MET A 430 -19.17 -13.35 19.92
N ALA A 431 -19.84 -14.49 20.00
CA ALA A 431 -20.28 -15.24 18.83
C ALA A 431 -21.35 -14.45 18.03
N ASP A 432 -22.28 -13.79 18.73
CA ASP A 432 -23.27 -12.88 18.13
C ASP A 432 -22.59 -11.65 17.50
N ALA A 433 -21.61 -11.06 18.19
CA ALA A 433 -20.82 -9.93 17.66
C ALA A 433 -20.10 -10.29 16.36
N VAL A 434 -19.46 -11.47 16.30
CA VAL A 434 -18.81 -12.01 15.08
C VAL A 434 -19.84 -12.18 13.96
N ALA A 435 -20.98 -12.80 14.26
CA ALA A 435 -22.02 -13.04 13.28
C ALA A 435 -22.60 -11.73 12.71
N LEU A 436 -22.85 -10.74 13.57
CA LEU A 436 -23.30 -9.40 13.17
C LEU A 436 -22.26 -8.66 12.34
N ALA A 437 -20.98 -8.71 12.72
CA ALA A 437 -19.90 -8.10 11.94
C ALA A 437 -19.88 -8.66 10.52
N ASN A 438 -19.93 -10.00 10.38
CA ASN A 438 -19.87 -10.71 9.11
C ASN A 438 -21.12 -10.50 8.24
N ARG A 439 -22.25 -10.11 8.83
CA ARG A 439 -23.51 -9.85 8.12
C ARG A 439 -23.41 -8.69 7.11
N GLY A 440 -22.39 -7.82 7.24
CA GLY A 440 -22.05 -6.82 6.22
C GLY A 440 -21.55 -7.40 4.89
N LYS A 441 -21.32 -8.73 4.79
CA LYS A 441 -20.92 -9.47 3.58
C LYS A 441 -19.57 -9.04 2.99
N GLY A 442 -18.74 -8.42 3.79
CA GLY A 442 -17.43 -7.89 3.43
C GLY A 442 -17.29 -6.41 3.74
N SER A 443 -16.12 -6.00 4.21
CA SER A 443 -15.79 -4.59 4.42
C SER A 443 -14.30 -4.32 4.27
N LEU A 444 -13.95 -3.04 4.14
CA LEU A 444 -12.57 -2.57 4.06
C LEU A 444 -11.89 -2.57 5.42
N ALA A 445 -12.62 -2.19 6.48
CA ALA A 445 -12.06 -2.04 7.81
C ALA A 445 -13.03 -2.51 8.89
N LEU A 446 -12.43 -3.01 10.00
CA LEU A 446 -13.13 -3.35 11.23
C LEU A 446 -12.24 -2.99 12.42
N SER A 447 -12.81 -2.49 13.51
CA SER A 447 -12.07 -2.25 14.76
C SER A 447 -12.73 -2.90 15.95
N LEU A 448 -11.89 -3.34 16.90
CA LEU A 448 -12.28 -3.88 18.19
C LEU A 448 -11.56 -3.10 19.30
N PHE A 449 -12.31 -2.63 20.27
CA PHE A 449 -11.80 -1.93 21.46
C PHE A 449 -11.92 -2.85 22.67
N THR A 450 -10.82 -3.49 23.07
CA THR A 450 -10.76 -4.44 24.19
C THR A 450 -9.36 -4.54 24.72
N HIS A 451 -9.22 -4.77 26.01
CA HIS A 451 -7.95 -5.11 26.66
C HIS A 451 -7.86 -6.63 27.00
N SER A 452 -8.84 -7.42 26.55
CA SER A 452 -8.90 -8.87 26.71
C SER A 452 -8.27 -9.59 25.49
N PRO A 453 -7.11 -10.25 25.64
CA PRO A 453 -6.50 -11.03 24.56
C PRO A 453 -7.39 -12.18 24.05
N ASP A 454 -8.20 -12.78 24.93
CA ASP A 454 -9.08 -13.87 24.57
C ASP A 454 -10.26 -13.40 23.71
N ALA A 455 -10.89 -12.26 24.10
CA ALA A 455 -11.92 -11.63 23.29
C ALA A 455 -11.37 -11.19 21.91
N ALA A 456 -10.15 -10.65 21.90
CA ALA A 456 -9.50 -10.25 20.65
C ALA A 456 -9.22 -11.45 19.73
N ARG A 457 -8.73 -12.56 20.29
CA ARG A 457 -8.46 -13.80 19.53
C ARG A 457 -9.74 -14.37 18.94
N GLU A 458 -10.78 -14.54 19.75
CA GLU A 458 -12.06 -15.09 19.32
C GLU A 458 -12.68 -14.25 18.20
N PHE A 459 -12.74 -12.96 18.39
CA PHE A 459 -13.32 -12.04 17.42
C PHE A 459 -12.54 -12.01 16.09
N VAL A 460 -11.21 -11.88 16.16
CA VAL A 460 -10.38 -11.82 14.95
C VAL A 460 -10.46 -13.13 14.16
N GLN A 461 -10.38 -14.29 14.82
CA GLN A 461 -10.47 -15.58 14.14
C GLN A 461 -11.85 -15.81 13.49
N GLY A 462 -12.92 -15.32 14.11
CA GLY A 462 -14.27 -15.46 13.59
C GLY A 462 -14.62 -14.47 12.46
N ALA A 463 -14.01 -13.29 12.45
CA ALA A 463 -14.41 -12.20 11.56
C ALA A 463 -13.41 -11.91 10.41
N ALA A 464 -12.13 -12.25 10.55
CA ALA A 464 -11.07 -11.80 9.63
C ALA A 464 -11.33 -12.12 8.16
N ALA A 465 -11.96 -13.25 7.84
CA ALA A 465 -12.27 -13.63 6.46
C ALA A 465 -13.24 -12.69 5.73
N TYR A 466 -13.96 -11.83 6.46
CA TYR A 466 -14.93 -10.89 5.92
C TYR A 466 -14.42 -9.44 5.87
N HIS A 467 -13.20 -9.17 6.32
CA HIS A 467 -12.69 -7.81 6.46
C HIS A 467 -11.29 -7.69 5.89
N GLY A 468 -11.03 -6.62 5.13
CA GLY A 468 -9.72 -6.40 4.53
C GLY A 468 -8.65 -6.00 5.55
N ARG A 469 -9.06 -5.25 6.58
CA ARG A 469 -8.19 -4.79 7.67
C ARG A 469 -8.93 -4.83 9.00
N MET A 470 -8.25 -5.32 10.03
CA MET A 470 -8.77 -5.33 11.41
C MET A 470 -7.80 -4.60 12.34
N LEU A 471 -8.34 -3.71 13.17
CA LEU A 471 -7.61 -3.03 14.23
C LEU A 471 -8.11 -3.52 15.59
N VAL A 472 -7.17 -3.91 16.45
CA VAL A 472 -7.47 -4.14 17.87
C VAL A 472 -6.79 -3.03 18.66
N ILE A 473 -7.58 -2.22 19.33
CA ILE A 473 -7.13 -1.01 20.04
C ILE A 473 -7.47 -1.16 21.53
N ASP A 474 -6.47 -0.88 22.33
CA ASP A 474 -6.58 -0.83 23.79
C ASP A 474 -5.81 0.37 24.36
N ARG A 475 -5.83 0.50 25.68
CA ARG A 475 -5.12 1.55 26.43
C ARG A 475 -3.62 1.57 26.18
N THR A 476 -3.00 0.47 25.74
CA THR A 476 -1.54 0.36 25.59
C THR A 476 -1.06 0.84 24.23
N ASN A 477 -1.87 0.68 23.19
CA ASN A 477 -1.51 1.04 21.80
C ASN A 477 -2.23 2.28 21.24
N ALA A 478 -3.22 2.78 21.96
CA ALA A 478 -4.09 3.86 21.47
C ALA A 478 -3.36 5.17 21.13
N ALA A 479 -2.26 5.49 21.85
CA ALA A 479 -1.49 6.71 21.64
C ALA A 479 -0.73 6.71 20.31
N GLU A 480 -0.35 5.53 19.80
CA GLU A 480 0.44 5.35 18.58
C GLU A 480 -0.40 4.80 17.43
N SER A 481 -1.67 4.42 17.69
CA SER A 481 -2.59 3.91 16.68
C SER A 481 -2.87 4.97 15.61
N THR A 482 -2.89 4.53 14.35
CA THR A 482 -3.30 5.36 13.21
C THR A 482 -4.82 5.55 13.12
N GLY A 483 -5.60 4.83 13.95
CA GLY A 483 -7.05 4.84 13.96
C GLY A 483 -7.70 3.92 12.92
N HIS A 484 -9.01 3.76 13.05
CA HIS A 484 -9.83 2.86 12.24
C HIS A 484 -9.75 3.19 10.75
N GLY A 485 -9.87 4.45 10.41
CA GLY A 485 -10.08 4.91 9.05
C GLY A 485 -8.79 5.17 8.24
N SER A 486 -7.60 4.82 8.74
CA SER A 486 -6.33 5.15 8.10
C SER A 486 -5.73 3.93 7.37
N PRO A 487 -5.88 3.82 6.04
CA PRO A 487 -5.18 2.80 5.28
C PRO A 487 -3.68 3.11 5.23
N LEU A 488 -2.86 2.06 5.35
CA LEU A 488 -1.40 2.18 5.31
C LEU A 488 -0.86 1.56 4.01
N PRO A 489 0.04 2.24 3.29
CA PRO A 489 0.58 1.72 2.02
C PRO A 489 1.29 0.36 2.15
N VAL A 490 1.77 0.04 3.35
CA VAL A 490 2.49 -1.20 3.66
C VAL A 490 1.58 -2.37 3.97
N LEU A 491 0.31 -2.10 4.30
CA LEU A 491 -0.73 -3.10 4.58
C LEU A 491 -1.77 -3.09 3.47
N VAL A 492 -2.51 -4.20 3.34
CA VAL A 492 -3.57 -4.29 2.34
C VAL A 492 -4.64 -3.23 2.60
N HIS A 493 -5.07 -2.56 1.53
CA HIS A 493 -6.30 -1.78 1.45
C HIS A 493 -7.18 -2.41 0.39
N GLY A 494 -8.42 -2.69 0.74
CA GLY A 494 -9.34 -3.48 -0.03
C GLY A 494 -10.17 -4.35 0.92
N GLY A 495 -11.04 -5.18 0.40
CA GLY A 495 -11.84 -6.07 1.23
C GLY A 495 -12.60 -7.11 0.42
N PRO A 496 -12.95 -8.23 1.06
CA PRO A 496 -13.66 -9.33 0.40
C PRO A 496 -15.13 -8.98 0.11
N GLY A 497 -15.75 -9.78 -0.71
CA GLY A 497 -17.19 -9.78 -0.96
C GLY A 497 -17.69 -8.41 -1.42
N ARG A 498 -18.61 -7.82 -0.64
CA ARG A 498 -19.22 -6.52 -0.92
C ARG A 498 -18.21 -5.40 -1.17
N ALA A 499 -17.07 -5.41 -0.48
CA ALA A 499 -16.04 -4.40 -0.63
C ALA A 499 -15.25 -4.47 -1.96
N GLY A 500 -15.58 -5.42 -2.83
CA GLY A 500 -15.04 -5.51 -4.19
C GLY A 500 -14.24 -6.77 -4.49
N GLY A 501 -13.75 -7.47 -3.46
CA GLY A 501 -12.96 -8.70 -3.60
C GLY A 501 -11.53 -8.47 -4.09
N SER A 502 -11.01 -7.26 -3.97
CA SER A 502 -9.70 -6.86 -4.48
C SER A 502 -8.78 -6.40 -3.36
N GLU A 503 -7.51 -6.33 -3.68
CA GLU A 503 -6.49 -5.73 -2.83
C GLU A 503 -5.87 -4.55 -3.56
N GLU A 504 -5.85 -3.39 -2.91
CA GLU A 504 -5.07 -2.23 -3.30
C GLU A 504 -3.97 -1.99 -2.27
N MET A 505 -2.90 -1.30 -2.63
CA MET A 505 -1.73 -1.12 -1.78
C MET A 505 -1.12 -2.45 -1.30
N GLY A 506 -0.79 -2.63 -0.04
CA GLY A 506 -0.20 -3.88 0.47
C GLY A 506 1.28 -4.06 0.12
N GLY A 507 2.01 -2.96 -0.04
CA GLY A 507 3.43 -2.98 -0.36
C GLY A 507 3.73 -3.65 -1.70
N VAL A 508 4.72 -4.54 -1.75
CA VAL A 508 5.14 -5.23 -2.98
C VAL A 508 4.01 -6.09 -3.58
N ARG A 509 3.07 -6.57 -2.76
CA ARG A 509 1.90 -7.33 -3.26
C ARG A 509 1.03 -6.47 -4.17
N GLY A 510 0.81 -5.20 -3.83
CA GLY A 510 0.11 -4.24 -4.69
C GLY A 510 0.84 -3.99 -6.02
N VAL A 511 2.18 -3.97 -6.01
CA VAL A 511 3.00 -3.85 -7.23
C VAL A 511 2.82 -5.08 -8.13
N LYS A 512 2.87 -6.28 -7.56
CA LYS A 512 2.68 -7.55 -8.28
C LYS A 512 1.33 -7.65 -9.01
N HIS A 513 0.33 -6.90 -8.57
CA HIS A 513 -0.97 -6.84 -9.23
C HIS A 513 -0.89 -6.30 -10.67
N TYR A 514 0.04 -5.39 -10.94
CA TYR A 514 0.33 -4.84 -12.27
C TYR A 514 1.41 -5.62 -13.03
N MET A 515 1.74 -6.82 -12.57
CA MET A 515 2.76 -7.67 -13.17
C MET A 515 2.19 -9.05 -13.52
N GLN A 516 2.81 -9.73 -14.48
CA GLN A 516 2.50 -11.11 -14.83
C GLN A 516 3.50 -12.05 -14.13
N ARG A 517 2.97 -13.01 -13.38
CA ARG A 517 3.74 -14.13 -12.85
C ARG A 517 3.88 -15.21 -13.90
N THR A 518 5.10 -15.60 -14.24
CA THR A 518 5.41 -16.59 -15.27
C THR A 518 6.33 -17.66 -14.71
N ALA A 519 6.04 -18.93 -14.97
CA ALA A 519 6.95 -20.03 -14.70
C ALA A 519 7.98 -20.10 -15.82
N LEU A 520 9.25 -19.85 -15.48
CA LEU A 520 10.39 -19.93 -16.39
C LEU A 520 11.13 -21.24 -16.13
N GLN A 521 11.37 -22.03 -17.16
CA GLN A 521 12.10 -23.29 -17.09
C GLN A 521 13.29 -23.23 -18.04
N SER A 522 14.50 -23.42 -17.51
CA SER A 522 15.74 -23.36 -18.32
C SER A 522 16.94 -23.90 -17.55
N SER A 523 18.12 -23.73 -18.14
CA SER A 523 19.38 -23.90 -17.40
C SER A 523 19.61 -22.76 -16.41
N PRO A 524 20.36 -22.98 -15.31
CA PRO A 524 20.73 -21.91 -14.39
C PRO A 524 21.39 -20.71 -15.07
N LEU A 525 22.24 -20.94 -16.08
CA LEU A 525 22.86 -19.87 -16.87
C LEU A 525 21.82 -18.95 -17.51
N MET A 526 20.82 -19.52 -18.18
CA MET A 526 19.81 -18.72 -18.87
C MET A 526 18.90 -17.98 -17.88
N ILE A 527 18.56 -18.61 -16.76
CA ILE A 527 17.80 -17.93 -15.72
C ILE A 527 18.59 -16.76 -15.15
N ALA A 528 19.87 -16.94 -14.83
CA ALA A 528 20.72 -15.85 -14.34
C ALA A 528 20.81 -14.69 -15.34
N ALA A 529 20.97 -14.97 -16.62
CA ALA A 529 21.03 -13.97 -17.68
C ALA A 529 19.70 -13.19 -17.84
N ILE A 530 18.55 -13.89 -17.75
CA ILE A 530 17.22 -13.27 -17.89
C ILE A 530 16.88 -12.41 -16.68
N THR A 531 17.28 -12.83 -15.48
CA THR A 531 16.87 -12.20 -14.21
C THR A 531 17.87 -11.17 -13.70
N GLU A 532 19.02 -11.05 -14.35
CA GLU A 532 20.11 -10.15 -13.94
C GLU A 532 20.59 -10.44 -12.49
N GLN A 533 20.46 -11.70 -12.06
CA GLN A 533 20.87 -12.16 -10.74
C GLN A 533 21.53 -13.55 -10.84
N TYR A 534 22.58 -13.79 -10.06
CA TYR A 534 23.14 -15.13 -9.97
C TYR A 534 22.17 -16.08 -9.28
N VAL A 535 21.98 -17.24 -9.88
CA VAL A 535 21.21 -18.37 -9.32
C VAL A 535 22.13 -19.58 -9.10
N PRO A 536 21.91 -20.40 -8.07
CA PRO A 536 22.68 -21.61 -7.84
C PRO A 536 22.74 -22.52 -9.07
N GLY A 537 23.95 -22.99 -9.42
CA GLY A 537 24.18 -23.81 -10.60
C GLY A 537 24.51 -23.01 -11.88
N ALA A 538 24.40 -21.69 -11.87
CA ALA A 538 24.93 -20.86 -12.95
C ALA A 538 26.48 -20.87 -12.96
N PRO A 539 27.12 -20.66 -14.13
CA PRO A 539 28.58 -20.57 -14.19
C PRO A 539 29.15 -19.49 -13.28
N LYS A 540 30.28 -19.78 -12.65
CA LYS A 540 31.01 -18.86 -11.80
C LYS A 540 32.24 -18.36 -12.57
N HIS A 541 32.51 -17.04 -12.50
CA HIS A 541 33.70 -16.41 -13.03
C HIS A 541 34.71 -16.22 -11.90
N ILE A 542 35.74 -17.05 -11.85
CA ILE A 542 36.74 -16.96 -10.78
C ILE A 542 37.59 -15.70 -10.99
N ILE A 543 37.65 -14.86 -9.96
CA ILE A 543 38.47 -13.64 -9.93
C ILE A 543 39.65 -13.83 -8.98
N ASP A 544 40.79 -13.28 -9.37
CA ASP A 544 42.02 -13.37 -8.57
C ASP A 544 42.13 -12.22 -7.56
N MET A 545 41.57 -11.05 -7.89
CA MET A 545 41.55 -9.90 -6.99
C MET A 545 40.52 -10.07 -5.91
N HIS A 546 40.89 -9.74 -4.67
CA HIS A 546 39.93 -9.78 -3.54
C HIS A 546 38.71 -8.88 -3.81
N PRO A 547 37.49 -9.41 -3.72
CA PRO A 547 36.30 -8.67 -4.15
C PRO A 547 36.05 -7.37 -3.36
N PHE A 548 36.50 -7.26 -2.10
CA PHE A 548 36.37 -6.05 -1.30
C PHE A 548 37.36 -4.94 -1.69
N ARG A 549 38.28 -5.21 -2.60
CA ARG A 549 39.17 -4.22 -3.24
C ARG A 549 38.61 -3.68 -4.55
N LEU A 550 37.49 -4.22 -5.01
CA LEU A 550 36.79 -3.78 -6.23
C LEU A 550 35.60 -2.87 -5.86
N LYS A 551 35.42 -1.79 -6.64
CA LYS A 551 34.24 -0.99 -6.61
C LYS A 551 33.05 -1.81 -7.12
N MET A 552 31.84 -1.43 -6.73
CA MET A 552 30.63 -2.12 -7.19
C MET A 552 30.48 -2.08 -8.72
N SER A 553 30.97 -1.03 -9.38
CA SER A 553 30.97 -0.90 -10.85
C SER A 553 31.91 -1.91 -11.53
N GLU A 554 32.94 -2.37 -10.84
CA GLU A 554 33.94 -3.32 -11.36
C GLU A 554 33.55 -4.78 -11.15
N LEU A 555 32.61 -5.03 -10.26
CA LEU A 555 32.06 -6.37 -9.97
C LEU A 555 30.97 -6.75 -10.97
N HIS A 556 30.97 -8.00 -11.44
CA HIS A 556 29.94 -8.54 -12.33
C HIS A 556 29.13 -9.67 -11.65
N ILE A 557 27.91 -9.86 -12.04
CA ILE A 557 27.08 -10.98 -11.54
C ILE A 557 27.74 -12.30 -11.90
N GLY A 558 27.94 -13.16 -10.90
CA GLY A 558 28.65 -14.44 -11.07
C GLY A 558 30.17 -14.38 -10.81
N ASP A 559 30.75 -13.18 -10.62
CA ASP A 559 32.16 -13.09 -10.18
C ASP A 559 32.29 -13.77 -8.83
N THR A 560 33.24 -14.70 -8.73
CA THR A 560 33.42 -15.59 -7.59
C THR A 560 34.86 -15.56 -7.10
N TRP A 561 35.01 -15.29 -5.83
CA TRP A 561 36.30 -15.40 -5.16
C TRP A 561 36.32 -16.62 -4.23
N LYS A 562 37.44 -17.36 -4.22
CA LYS A 562 37.65 -18.58 -3.42
C LYS A 562 38.72 -18.34 -2.36
N THR A 563 38.40 -18.69 -1.12
CA THR A 563 39.34 -18.56 -0.02
C THR A 563 40.31 -19.74 0.05
N PRO A 564 41.47 -19.60 0.71
CA PRO A 564 42.20 -20.73 1.25
C PRO A 564 41.35 -21.58 2.19
N SER A 565 41.81 -22.80 2.49
CA SER A 565 41.17 -23.69 3.46
C SER A 565 41.66 -23.44 4.88
N ARG A 566 40.80 -23.64 5.87
CA ARG A 566 41.13 -23.65 7.32
C ARG A 566 40.62 -24.92 7.97
N THR A 567 41.51 -25.64 8.68
CA THR A 567 41.11 -26.80 9.50
C THR A 567 40.49 -26.34 10.80
N ILE A 568 39.41 -27.03 11.21
CA ILE A 568 38.75 -26.84 12.51
C ILE A 568 39.31 -27.84 13.49
N THR A 569 39.90 -27.37 14.57
CA THR A 569 40.46 -28.23 15.62
C THR A 569 39.48 -28.39 16.78
N ILE A 570 39.78 -29.37 17.64
CA ILE A 570 39.00 -29.54 18.89
C ILE A 570 39.18 -28.32 19.82
N GLU A 571 40.38 -27.75 19.83
CA GLU A 571 40.71 -26.55 20.58
C GLU A 571 39.94 -25.33 20.10
N ASP A 572 39.68 -25.19 18.79
CA ASP A 572 38.82 -24.15 18.24
C ASP A 572 37.40 -24.26 18.78
N ILE A 573 36.85 -25.50 18.86
CA ILE A 573 35.49 -25.76 19.37
C ILE A 573 35.42 -25.45 20.87
N GLU A 574 36.41 -25.91 21.65
CA GLU A 574 36.47 -25.67 23.11
C GLU A 574 36.67 -24.18 23.41
N HIS A 575 37.53 -23.51 22.68
CA HIS A 575 37.77 -22.08 22.83
C HIS A 575 36.51 -21.28 22.50
N PHE A 576 35.81 -21.65 21.44
CA PHE A 576 34.56 -20.98 21.05
C PHE A 576 33.47 -21.21 22.10
N ALA A 577 33.34 -22.44 22.63
CA ALA A 577 32.42 -22.75 23.70
C ALA A 577 32.71 -21.96 24.99
N ASP A 578 33.99 -21.82 25.35
CA ASP A 578 34.38 -21.04 26.53
C ASP A 578 34.17 -19.53 26.33
N PHE A 579 34.48 -19.03 25.14
CA PHE A 579 34.31 -17.61 24.80
C PHE A 579 32.84 -17.18 24.72
N THR A 580 31.99 -18.02 24.16
CA THR A 580 30.55 -17.69 23.92
C THR A 580 29.63 -18.18 25.03
N GLY A 581 30.05 -19.17 25.82
CA GLY A 581 29.20 -19.88 26.76
C GLY A 581 28.35 -20.98 26.17
N ASP A 582 28.42 -21.24 24.85
CA ASP A 582 27.69 -22.30 24.19
C ASP A 582 28.34 -23.67 24.41
N LYS A 583 28.00 -24.26 25.55
CA LYS A 583 28.48 -25.59 25.98
C LYS A 583 27.46 -26.68 25.74
N PHE A 584 26.72 -26.61 24.65
CA PHE A 584 25.77 -27.65 24.27
C PHE A 584 26.46 -28.99 24.09
N TYR A 585 25.84 -30.09 24.57
CA TYR A 585 26.47 -31.41 24.64
C TYR A 585 27.11 -31.87 23.32
N ALA A 586 26.47 -31.56 22.19
CA ALA A 586 26.97 -31.98 20.87
C ALA A 586 28.35 -31.40 20.53
N HIS A 587 28.76 -30.30 21.18
CA HIS A 587 30.07 -29.67 21.01
C HIS A 587 31.08 -30.12 22.06
N MET A 588 30.61 -30.53 23.26
CA MET A 588 31.46 -30.71 24.43
C MET A 588 31.60 -32.17 24.90
N ASP A 589 30.63 -33.03 24.63
CA ASP A 589 30.57 -34.41 25.12
C ASP A 589 30.54 -35.39 23.95
N GLU A 590 31.65 -36.11 23.78
CA GLU A 590 31.84 -37.06 22.67
C GLU A 590 30.86 -38.23 22.75
N GLU A 591 30.62 -38.78 23.94
CA GLU A 591 29.72 -39.93 24.14
C GLU A 591 28.25 -39.53 23.94
N ALA A 592 27.86 -38.40 24.46
CA ALA A 592 26.53 -37.86 24.26
C ALA A 592 26.27 -37.47 22.79
N ALA A 593 27.26 -36.91 22.12
CA ALA A 593 27.17 -36.57 20.69
C ALA A 593 27.01 -37.83 19.83
N LYS A 594 27.79 -38.87 20.06
CA LYS A 594 27.66 -40.17 19.37
C LYS A 594 26.34 -40.90 19.63
N ALA A 595 25.76 -40.71 20.81
CA ALA A 595 24.45 -41.26 21.14
C ALA A 595 23.29 -40.52 20.40
N SER A 596 23.54 -39.37 19.82
CA SER A 596 22.57 -38.62 19.02
C SER A 596 22.30 -39.33 17.69
N PRO A 597 21.07 -39.34 17.21
CA PRO A 597 20.77 -39.88 15.88
C PRO A 597 21.27 -39.03 14.72
N ILE A 598 21.84 -37.85 15.01
CA ILE A 598 22.21 -36.82 14.03
C ILE A 598 23.74 -36.72 13.86
N PHE A 599 24.52 -36.97 14.94
CA PHE A 599 25.97 -36.70 14.95
C PHE A 599 26.78 -37.99 15.12
N GLU A 600 27.94 -38.04 14.49
CA GLU A 600 28.88 -39.16 14.59
C GLU A 600 29.93 -38.94 15.72
N GLY A 601 29.96 -37.76 16.32
CA GLY A 601 30.87 -37.31 17.36
C GLY A 601 30.65 -35.83 17.66
N ARG A 602 31.59 -35.21 18.41
CA ARG A 602 31.55 -33.77 18.66
C ARG A 602 31.60 -32.98 17.35
N VAL A 603 30.68 -32.01 17.22
CA VAL A 603 30.54 -31.18 16.01
C VAL A 603 30.91 -29.72 16.30
N ALA A 604 31.38 -29.02 15.28
CA ALA A 604 31.62 -27.58 15.34
C ALA A 604 30.31 -26.82 15.49
N HIS A 605 30.32 -25.76 16.28
CA HIS A 605 29.17 -24.83 16.37
C HIS A 605 28.86 -24.21 15.02
N GLY A 606 27.61 -24.07 14.66
CA GLY A 606 27.22 -23.37 13.43
C GLY A 606 27.75 -21.93 13.39
N TYR A 607 27.71 -21.23 14.52
CA TYR A 607 28.26 -19.87 14.65
C TYR A 607 29.79 -19.81 14.58
N LEU A 608 30.52 -20.85 15.01
CA LEU A 608 31.94 -20.98 14.78
C LEU A 608 32.27 -21.07 13.29
N ILE A 609 31.48 -21.86 12.55
CA ILE A 609 31.62 -22.00 11.09
C ILE A 609 31.45 -20.64 10.40
N LEU A 610 30.40 -19.88 10.80
CA LEU A 610 30.18 -18.53 10.25
C LEU A 610 31.31 -17.57 10.59
N SER A 611 31.80 -17.60 11.81
CA SER A 611 32.90 -16.74 12.27
C SER A 611 34.21 -17.05 11.52
N PHE A 612 34.50 -18.33 11.29
CA PHE A 612 35.66 -18.77 10.52
C PHE A 612 35.50 -18.45 9.04
N ALA A 613 34.32 -18.62 8.48
CA ALA A 613 34.02 -18.20 7.12
C ALA A 613 34.26 -16.70 6.95
N ALA A 614 33.79 -15.87 7.86
CA ALA A 614 34.01 -14.42 7.84
C ALA A 614 35.51 -14.09 7.93
N GLY A 615 36.27 -14.77 8.80
CA GLY A 615 37.73 -14.60 8.91
C GLY A 615 38.48 -15.02 7.66
N LEU A 616 37.95 -15.98 6.90
CA LEU A 616 38.56 -16.44 5.64
C LEU A 616 38.38 -15.45 4.48
N PHE A 617 37.22 -14.77 4.42
CA PHE A 617 36.92 -13.87 3.30
C PHE A 617 37.09 -12.38 3.62
N VAL A 618 37.52 -12.01 4.82
CA VAL A 618 37.77 -10.59 5.15
C VAL A 618 39.07 -10.11 4.47
N ASP A 619 39.05 -8.88 3.97
CA ASP A 619 40.24 -8.11 3.66
C ASP A 619 40.53 -7.14 4.83
N PRO A 620 41.66 -7.25 5.52
CA PRO A 620 41.94 -6.42 6.69
C PRO A 620 42.23 -4.95 6.37
N ASP A 621 42.57 -4.64 5.11
CA ASP A 621 42.89 -3.28 4.70
C ASP A 621 41.65 -2.50 4.29
N PRO A 622 41.61 -1.17 4.50
CA PRO A 622 40.53 -0.32 3.99
C PRO A 622 40.42 -0.43 2.47
N GLY A 623 39.18 -0.59 2.00
CA GLY A 623 38.91 -0.75 0.57
C GLY A 623 37.50 -0.28 0.19
N PRO A 624 37.09 -0.47 -1.08
CA PRO A 624 35.75 -0.18 -1.55
C PRO A 624 34.64 -0.97 -0.85
N GLY A 625 34.93 -2.14 -0.29
CA GLY A 625 34.02 -2.85 0.62
C GLY A 625 34.01 -2.17 1.99
N LEU A 626 32.90 -1.52 2.35
CA LEU A 626 32.83 -0.63 3.51
C LEU A 626 32.40 -1.33 4.79
N ALA A 627 31.40 -2.19 4.72
CA ALA A 627 30.83 -2.85 5.91
C ALA A 627 29.97 -4.07 5.54
N ASN A 628 29.93 -5.05 6.43
CA ASN A 628 28.91 -6.09 6.43
C ASN A 628 27.64 -5.54 7.07
N THR A 629 26.49 -5.64 6.38
CA THR A 629 25.23 -5.06 6.83
C THR A 629 24.16 -6.10 7.18
N GLY A 630 24.40 -7.37 6.84
CA GLY A 630 23.46 -8.42 7.20
C GLY A 630 23.77 -9.78 6.61
N LEU A 631 23.09 -10.78 7.16
CA LEU A 631 23.04 -12.17 6.66
C LEU A 631 21.59 -12.54 6.44
N GLU A 632 21.31 -13.17 5.30
CA GLU A 632 19.98 -13.66 4.96
C GLU A 632 20.05 -15.11 4.49
N ASN A 633 18.94 -15.84 4.55
CA ASN A 633 18.79 -17.19 3.99
C ASN A 633 19.79 -18.23 4.51
N LEU A 634 20.30 -18.06 5.74
CA LEU A 634 21.28 -18.99 6.33
C LEU A 634 20.70 -20.40 6.48
N ARG A 635 21.49 -21.38 6.01
CA ARG A 635 21.27 -22.82 6.20
C ARG A 635 22.58 -23.52 6.57
N PHE A 636 22.54 -24.37 7.59
CA PHE A 636 23.56 -25.38 7.89
C PHE A 636 23.11 -26.70 7.29
N LEU A 637 23.96 -27.36 6.52
CA LEU A 637 23.61 -28.51 5.67
C LEU A 637 24.34 -29.77 6.09
N THR A 638 25.65 -29.70 6.29
CA THR A 638 26.48 -30.84 6.66
C THR A 638 27.22 -30.53 7.96
N PRO A 639 27.16 -31.38 9.00
CA PRO A 639 27.96 -31.18 10.21
C PRO A 639 29.47 -31.26 9.91
N LEU A 640 30.25 -30.50 10.69
CA LEU A 640 31.72 -30.53 10.65
C LEU A 640 32.26 -31.11 11.95
N TYR A 641 33.22 -31.98 11.82
CA TYR A 641 33.89 -32.64 12.94
C TYR A 641 35.33 -32.08 13.14
N PRO A 642 35.92 -32.22 14.33
CA PRO A 642 37.32 -31.89 14.55
C PRO A 642 38.20 -32.58 13.53
N GLY A 643 39.10 -31.81 12.88
CA GLY A 643 39.95 -32.29 11.80
C GLY A 643 39.43 -32.02 10.39
N ASP A 644 38.15 -31.70 10.23
CA ASP A 644 37.62 -31.23 8.96
C ASP A 644 38.14 -29.82 8.64
N SER A 645 38.19 -29.46 7.37
CA SER A 645 38.53 -28.11 6.95
C SER A 645 37.42 -27.47 6.15
N ILE A 646 37.37 -26.15 6.16
CA ILE A 646 36.42 -25.34 5.40
C ILE A 646 37.14 -24.41 4.43
N ARG A 647 36.53 -24.16 3.29
CA ARG A 647 36.81 -23.06 2.36
C ARG A 647 35.51 -22.35 1.98
N VAL A 648 35.61 -21.11 1.54
CA VAL A 648 34.48 -20.29 1.21
C VAL A 648 34.54 -19.85 -0.25
N GLU A 649 33.41 -19.86 -0.92
CA GLU A 649 33.19 -19.22 -2.21
C GLU A 649 32.21 -18.06 -2.05
N LEU A 650 32.63 -16.85 -2.42
CA LEU A 650 31.82 -15.65 -2.50
C LEU A 650 31.49 -15.35 -3.95
N THR A 651 30.22 -15.42 -4.31
CA THR A 651 29.75 -15.12 -5.67
C THR A 651 28.86 -13.87 -5.66
N VAL A 652 29.13 -12.88 -6.51
CA VAL A 652 28.29 -11.69 -6.68
C VAL A 652 26.92 -12.12 -7.18
N ARG A 653 25.92 -12.01 -6.32
CA ARG A 653 24.54 -12.42 -6.63
C ARG A 653 23.70 -11.31 -7.21
N ALA A 654 23.76 -10.11 -6.62
CA ALA A 654 23.04 -8.93 -7.05
C ALA A 654 23.73 -7.66 -6.56
N LYS A 655 23.46 -6.55 -7.22
CA LYS A 655 23.99 -5.23 -6.86
C LYS A 655 22.86 -4.21 -6.85
N SER A 656 22.93 -3.19 -5.98
CA SER A 656 21.95 -2.10 -5.96
C SER A 656 22.56 -0.79 -5.48
N ILE A 657 22.31 0.30 -6.20
CA ILE A 657 22.73 1.66 -5.81
C ILE A 657 21.84 2.17 -4.68
N LYS A 658 22.44 2.59 -3.55
CA LYS A 658 21.75 3.20 -2.41
C LYS A 658 21.78 4.73 -2.48
N SER A 659 22.93 5.32 -2.77
CA SER A 659 23.18 6.75 -2.92
C SER A 659 24.28 7.00 -3.96
N GLU A 660 24.71 8.26 -4.10
CA GLU A 660 25.89 8.61 -4.92
C GLU A 660 27.19 8.00 -4.37
N ASP A 661 27.26 7.83 -3.04
CA ASP A 661 28.48 7.40 -2.34
C ASP A 661 28.46 5.92 -1.96
N THR A 662 27.30 5.28 -1.93
CA THR A 662 27.15 3.91 -1.44
C THR A 662 26.22 3.05 -2.29
N GLY A 663 26.56 1.79 -2.41
CA GLY A 663 25.75 0.72 -2.96
C GLY A 663 25.79 -0.53 -2.09
N GLN A 664 24.92 -1.46 -2.36
CA GLN A 664 24.91 -2.77 -1.69
C GLN A 664 25.23 -3.87 -2.69
N VAL A 665 26.14 -4.75 -2.30
CA VAL A 665 26.38 -6.01 -2.99
C VAL A 665 25.80 -7.15 -2.16
N ARG A 666 25.04 -8.02 -2.81
CA ARG A 666 24.57 -9.28 -2.26
C ARG A 666 25.46 -10.40 -2.78
N TRP A 667 26.03 -11.15 -1.88
CA TRP A 667 26.90 -12.28 -2.18
C TRP A 667 26.19 -13.58 -1.87
N ALA A 668 26.19 -14.53 -2.80
CA ALA A 668 25.90 -15.92 -2.49
C ALA A 668 27.17 -16.52 -1.85
N VAL A 669 27.08 -16.92 -0.60
CA VAL A 669 28.19 -17.52 0.15
C VAL A 669 27.95 -19.01 0.28
N GLU A 670 28.92 -19.79 -0.15
CA GLU A 670 28.92 -21.24 -0.04
C GLU A 670 30.18 -21.69 0.72
N VAL A 671 29.94 -22.41 1.81
CA VAL A 671 31.02 -22.98 2.65
C VAL A 671 31.10 -24.47 2.35
N PHE A 672 32.30 -24.93 1.92
CA PHE A 672 32.56 -26.32 1.57
C PHE A 672 33.55 -26.96 2.53
N ASN A 673 33.40 -28.27 2.78
CA ASN A 673 34.42 -29.04 3.48
C ASN A 673 35.51 -29.57 2.50
N GLN A 674 36.50 -30.33 3.01
CA GLN A 674 37.58 -30.92 2.22
C GLN A 674 37.12 -31.96 1.19
N LYS A 675 35.90 -32.45 1.25
CA LYS A 675 35.28 -33.40 0.31
C LYS A 675 34.44 -32.71 -0.75
N ASP A 676 34.45 -31.36 -0.80
CA ASP A 676 33.57 -30.53 -1.64
C ASP A 676 32.09 -30.66 -1.31
N GLU A 677 31.76 -31.11 -0.09
CA GLU A 677 30.39 -31.14 0.40
C GLU A 677 30.02 -29.76 0.95
N LEU A 678 28.80 -29.34 0.65
CA LEU A 678 28.27 -28.04 1.09
C LEU A 678 27.90 -28.08 2.58
N VAL A 679 28.60 -27.30 3.40
CA VAL A 679 28.43 -27.21 4.84
C VAL A 679 27.41 -26.16 5.25
N ALA A 680 27.50 -25.00 4.64
CA ALA A 680 26.59 -23.90 4.91
C ALA A 680 26.41 -23.03 3.66
N THR A 681 25.22 -22.42 3.55
CA THR A 681 24.93 -21.38 2.54
C THR A 681 24.23 -20.20 3.19
N TYR A 682 24.50 -19.01 2.68
CA TYR A 682 23.80 -17.79 3.08
C TYR A 682 24.02 -16.67 2.08
N ASP A 683 23.19 -15.63 2.14
CA ASP A 683 23.44 -14.38 1.45
C ASP A 683 24.15 -13.41 2.42
N LEU A 684 25.31 -12.92 2.05
CA LEU A 684 26.00 -11.84 2.76
C LEU A 684 25.64 -10.51 2.08
N LEU A 685 25.31 -9.51 2.86
CA LEU A 685 25.05 -8.15 2.40
C LEU A 685 26.20 -7.25 2.81
N THR A 686 26.81 -6.59 1.83
CA THR A 686 27.88 -5.61 2.10
C THR A 686 27.53 -4.25 1.53
N GLU A 687 27.93 -3.20 2.22
CA GLU A 687 27.94 -1.84 1.70
C GLU A 687 29.26 -1.58 1.00
N ASN A 688 29.19 -1.03 -0.21
CA ASN A 688 30.34 -0.86 -1.09
C ASN A 688 30.33 0.54 -1.72
N VAL A 689 31.49 1.03 -2.11
CA VAL A 689 31.63 2.18 -3.01
C VAL A 689 31.09 1.81 -4.39
N PRO A 690 30.25 2.66 -5.03
CA PRO A 690 29.68 2.42 -6.36
C PRO A 690 30.67 2.20 -7.49
#